data_8728193ac26bf8dae56aec0e92ef91c8
#
_entry.id   8728193ac26bf8dae56aec0e92ef91c8
#
_cell.length_a   1.000
_cell.length_b   1.000
_cell.length_c   1.000
_cell.angle_alpha   90.00
_cell.angle_beta   90.00
_cell.angle_gamma   90.00
#
_symmetry.space_group_name_H-M   'P 1'
#
loop_
_entity.id
_entity.type
_entity.pdbx_description
1 polymer ?
#
loop_
_entity_poly.entity_id
_entity_poly.type
_entity_poly.pdbx_seq_one_letter_code
_entity_poly.pdbx_strand_id
1 'polypeptide(L)'
;MVTTDYRLEPHTSIPYHTGVAIPVFSLRSAQSFGVGDFSDLKSFADFAAKSGMDLIQILPINDTTTFMDWRDSYPYRAISVFALHPIYFDMAAVRDVLTAAEKVDFDGQQKTLNALDAIDYEAVLAAKWHYIKIGYEKMSKTVFASMAFLDFFAKNRNWLEPYAAFCYLRDLNQTADFSQWGEFAKFSKDKLKKLSTSGLNLHYFVQFLLHEQLKSASDYAHTLGVGLKGDIAIGIAHDSADAWSDESLYHMDKQTGAPPDAFSATGQNWGFPTYNWDKMAETNFTWWQQRLTVMREYFDAYRLDHILGFFRIWEIPNHSVRALLGQFSPALGLTIEEIENNYHIPFSSWGGEERFVQPFIRDWVVRELAGVYNDQIFAEFLESRGNGNYQFKAQYNTQKKIEAQVSDESLRNILFTLQENVLFLADHRTPGLYHPRIKFMDTLSFREFGDEQVKQNLMGLHNDYFYTRHNEFWKEKAYQKLPVIKNATDMLACGEDLGMVPDNVPDVMWHLQILRLMIERMPSDSAHAVNNLDWAPYLSVVSTSSHDTSTLRQWWKEDAGFTQRYYNDVMHWWGSAPGYMTQEIATEIIQRHMNSDAMLAIFPLQDLLAMTSQCLPDESLERINQPENPFHYWRFRNHLSNEALLASDEITSKIKGLIDNTRRHIGR
;
A
#
# COMPACT_ATOMS: atom_id res chain seq x y z
N MET A 1 5.63 1.36 -37.55
CA MET A 1 5.83 1.91 -36.21
C MET A 1 7.08 1.26 -35.64
N VAL A 2 8.12 2.02 -35.39
CA VAL A 2 9.32 1.51 -34.71
C VAL A 2 8.97 1.49 -33.22
N THR A 3 8.61 0.34 -32.69
CA THR A 3 8.54 0.14 -31.26
C THR A 3 9.99 0.19 -30.76
N THR A 4 10.40 1.29 -30.16
CA THR A 4 11.62 1.33 -29.38
C THR A 4 11.41 0.37 -28.22
N ASP A 5 12.18 -0.70 -28.20
CA ASP A 5 12.16 -1.71 -27.12
C ASP A 5 12.80 -1.05 -25.88
N TYR A 6 12.00 -0.27 -25.14
CA TYR A 6 12.42 0.41 -23.93
C TYR A 6 12.54 -0.62 -22.81
N ARG A 7 13.75 -0.81 -22.29
CA ARG A 7 14.01 -1.76 -21.19
C ARG A 7 14.88 -1.13 -20.13
N LEU A 8 14.45 -1.28 -18.91
CA LEU A 8 15.23 -0.99 -17.71
C LEU A 8 15.84 -2.29 -17.21
N GLU A 9 17.14 -2.47 -17.40
CA GLU A 9 17.87 -3.65 -16.92
C GLU A 9 19.08 -3.22 -16.09
N PRO A 10 19.45 -3.94 -15.02
CA PRO A 10 20.68 -3.72 -14.31
C PRO A 10 21.89 -3.88 -15.25
N HIS A 11 22.89 -3.01 -15.10
CA HIS A 11 24.16 -3.07 -15.82
C HIS A 11 24.10 -2.85 -17.35
N THR A 12 23.09 -2.11 -17.83
CA THR A 12 23.02 -1.66 -19.23
C THR A 12 23.98 -0.51 -19.52
N SER A 13 23.97 -0.03 -20.77
CA SER A 13 24.78 1.14 -21.20
C SER A 13 24.34 2.45 -20.50
N ILE A 14 23.13 2.50 -19.93
CA ILE A 14 22.62 3.61 -19.10
C ILE A 14 22.37 3.04 -17.71
N PRO A 15 23.38 3.07 -16.81
CA PRO A 15 23.29 2.37 -15.54
C PRO A 15 22.55 3.13 -14.44
N TYR A 16 22.21 4.41 -14.65
CA TYR A 16 21.61 5.29 -13.64
C TYR A 16 20.44 6.06 -14.21
N HIS A 17 19.30 6.01 -13.50
CA HIS A 17 18.07 6.67 -13.91
C HIS A 17 17.58 7.66 -12.84
N THR A 18 16.91 8.70 -13.29
CA THR A 18 16.27 9.70 -12.42
C THR A 18 14.80 9.80 -12.75
N GLY A 19 13.96 9.74 -11.73
CA GLY A 19 12.51 9.75 -11.90
C GLY A 19 11.77 10.64 -10.93
N VAL A 20 10.48 10.81 -11.23
CA VAL A 20 9.51 11.49 -10.38
C VAL A 20 8.42 10.52 -9.96
N ALA A 21 8.02 10.57 -8.68
CA ALA A 21 6.88 9.82 -8.16
C ALA A 21 5.66 10.73 -8.06
N ILE A 22 4.54 10.29 -8.64
CA ILE A 22 3.27 11.00 -8.61
C ILE A 22 2.10 10.02 -8.77
N PRO A 23 1.03 10.11 -7.93
CA PRO A 23 -0.20 9.37 -8.18
C PRO A 23 -0.90 9.87 -9.45
N VAL A 24 -1.43 8.97 -10.28
CA VAL A 24 -2.20 9.38 -11.46
C VAL A 24 -3.37 10.29 -11.07
N PHE A 25 -4.10 9.95 -10.02
CA PHE A 25 -5.25 10.74 -9.55
C PHE A 25 -4.89 12.20 -9.22
N SER A 26 -3.65 12.47 -8.83
CA SER A 26 -3.22 13.83 -8.44
C SER A 26 -2.83 14.71 -9.62
N LEU A 27 -2.68 14.17 -10.82
CA LEU A 27 -2.39 14.93 -12.02
C LEU A 27 -3.51 15.93 -12.32
N ARG A 28 -3.14 17.04 -12.95
CA ARG A 28 -4.06 18.08 -13.36
C ARG A 28 -3.67 18.61 -14.74
N SER A 29 -4.63 18.66 -15.64
CA SER A 29 -4.50 19.33 -16.94
C SER A 29 -5.75 20.15 -17.25
N ALA A 30 -5.72 20.93 -18.33
CA ALA A 30 -6.91 21.63 -18.81
C ALA A 30 -8.02 20.65 -19.24
N GLN A 31 -7.68 19.38 -19.56
CA GLN A 31 -8.61 18.35 -20.01
C GLN A 31 -9.08 17.41 -18.89
N SER A 32 -8.45 17.45 -17.72
CA SER A 32 -8.84 16.61 -16.58
C SER A 32 -10.30 16.83 -16.17
N PHE A 33 -10.93 15.78 -15.66
CA PHE A 33 -12.33 15.82 -15.21
C PHE A 33 -12.42 15.81 -13.67
N GLY A 34 -11.69 16.72 -13.01
CA GLY A 34 -11.62 16.83 -11.55
C GLY A 34 -10.63 15.86 -10.88
N VAL A 35 -10.03 14.98 -11.66
CA VAL A 35 -9.03 13.97 -11.24
C VAL A 35 -8.09 13.75 -12.42
N GLY A 36 -6.84 13.38 -12.16
CA GLY A 36 -5.93 12.96 -13.22
C GLY A 36 -6.37 11.64 -13.85
N ASP A 37 -6.13 11.48 -15.15
CA ASP A 37 -6.46 10.29 -15.91
C ASP A 37 -5.25 9.75 -16.71
N PHE A 38 -5.45 8.66 -17.46
CA PHE A 38 -4.34 8.05 -18.19
C PHE A 38 -3.79 8.92 -19.31
N SER A 39 -4.59 9.79 -19.92
CA SER A 39 -4.10 10.72 -20.95
C SER A 39 -3.26 11.86 -20.35
N ASP A 40 -3.48 12.23 -19.09
CA ASP A 40 -2.67 13.22 -18.39
C ASP A 40 -1.22 12.76 -18.22
N LEU A 41 -0.97 11.44 -18.20
CA LEU A 41 0.41 10.89 -18.19
C LEU A 41 1.23 11.32 -19.42
N LYS A 42 0.58 11.58 -20.58
CA LYS A 42 1.31 12.03 -21.79
C LYS A 42 1.94 13.40 -21.58
N SER A 43 1.15 14.37 -21.16
CA SER A 43 1.66 15.73 -20.90
C SER A 43 2.60 15.77 -19.70
N PHE A 44 2.43 14.87 -18.74
CA PHE A 44 3.38 14.72 -17.63
C PHE A 44 4.71 14.08 -18.08
N ALA A 45 4.68 13.16 -19.07
CA ALA A 45 5.88 12.62 -19.68
C ALA A 45 6.68 13.69 -20.47
N ASP A 46 5.99 14.64 -21.12
CA ASP A 46 6.66 15.83 -21.72
C ASP A 46 7.42 16.62 -20.67
N PHE A 47 6.81 16.87 -19.50
CA PHE A 47 7.47 17.55 -18.38
C PHE A 47 8.69 16.76 -17.86
N ALA A 48 8.53 15.46 -17.64
CA ALA A 48 9.63 14.59 -17.19
C ALA A 48 10.80 14.64 -18.17
N ALA A 49 10.55 14.43 -19.45
CA ALA A 49 11.56 14.46 -20.52
C ALA A 49 12.26 15.83 -20.63
N LYS A 50 11.50 16.94 -20.59
CA LYS A 50 12.06 18.31 -20.61
C LYS A 50 12.97 18.55 -19.40
N SER A 51 12.64 17.98 -18.26
CA SER A 51 13.40 18.07 -17.01
C SER A 51 14.61 17.12 -16.95
N GLY A 52 14.85 16.31 -17.99
CA GLY A 52 15.94 15.33 -18.03
C GLY A 52 15.66 14.04 -17.25
N MET A 53 14.44 13.85 -16.75
CA MET A 53 14.02 12.62 -16.09
C MET A 53 13.59 11.58 -17.12
N ASP A 54 13.86 10.31 -16.85
CA ASP A 54 13.59 9.19 -17.74
C ASP A 54 12.68 8.11 -17.12
N LEU A 55 12.11 8.40 -15.94
CA LEU A 55 11.21 7.48 -15.25
C LEU A 55 10.08 8.23 -14.52
N ILE A 56 8.86 7.73 -14.65
CA ILE A 56 7.70 8.16 -13.85
C ILE A 56 7.22 7.00 -13.02
N GLN A 57 7.21 7.14 -11.69
CA GLN A 57 6.62 6.18 -10.77
C GLN A 57 5.22 6.61 -10.38
N ILE A 58 4.26 5.69 -10.51
CA ILE A 58 2.87 5.92 -10.13
C ILE A 58 2.45 4.97 -8.98
N LEU A 59 1.34 5.31 -8.31
CA LEU A 59 0.69 4.42 -7.33
C LEU A 59 -0.20 3.39 -8.03
N PRO A 60 -0.76 2.39 -7.28
CA PRO A 60 -1.64 1.39 -7.88
C PRO A 60 -2.81 2.01 -8.64
N ILE A 61 -3.12 1.44 -9.79
CA ILE A 61 -4.14 1.94 -10.72
C ILE A 61 -5.33 0.98 -10.89
N ASN A 62 -5.35 -0.07 -10.08
CA ASN A 62 -6.39 -1.07 -10.14
C ASN A 62 -7.71 -0.57 -9.55
N ASP A 63 -8.82 -1.19 -9.98
CA ASP A 63 -10.16 -0.81 -9.52
C ASP A 63 -10.37 -1.14 -8.04
N THR A 64 -10.80 -0.13 -7.26
CA THR A 64 -11.05 -0.20 -5.83
C THR A 64 -12.53 -0.01 -5.46
N THR A 65 -13.43 0.05 -6.45
CA THR A 65 -14.84 0.41 -6.24
C THR A 65 -15.62 -0.67 -5.49
N THR A 66 -15.61 -0.57 -4.17
CA THR A 66 -16.36 -1.44 -3.24
C THR A 66 -17.65 -0.77 -2.77
N PHE A 67 -17.56 0.47 -2.30
CA PHE A 67 -18.64 1.21 -1.64
C PHE A 67 -19.25 2.30 -2.52
N MET A 68 -18.60 2.68 -3.60
CA MET A 68 -18.97 3.79 -4.48
C MET A 68 -18.96 5.16 -3.76
N ASP A 69 -18.12 5.32 -2.74
CA ASP A 69 -17.90 6.55 -1.99
C ASP A 69 -16.40 6.82 -1.75
N TRP A 70 -16.09 7.85 -0.96
CA TRP A 70 -14.71 8.30 -0.70
C TRP A 70 -13.78 7.21 -0.16
N ARG A 71 -14.31 6.17 0.48
CA ARG A 71 -13.52 5.02 1.00
C ARG A 71 -12.82 4.23 -0.11
N ASP A 72 -13.36 4.31 -1.33
CA ASP A 72 -12.78 3.67 -2.52
C ASP A 72 -11.61 4.47 -3.12
N SER A 73 -11.31 5.66 -2.57
CA SER A 73 -10.15 6.45 -2.98
C SER A 73 -8.80 5.82 -2.57
N TYR A 74 -8.80 4.81 -1.70
CA TYR A 74 -7.59 4.11 -1.24
C TYR A 74 -7.06 3.16 -2.32
N PRO A 75 -5.92 3.47 -2.98
CA PRO A 75 -5.48 2.76 -4.19
C PRO A 75 -4.99 1.33 -3.94
N TYR A 76 -4.67 0.98 -2.69
CA TYR A 76 -4.15 -0.35 -2.34
C TYR A 76 -5.24 -1.40 -2.07
N ARG A 77 -6.53 -0.99 -2.01
CA ARG A 77 -7.64 -1.90 -1.74
C ARG A 77 -8.39 -2.30 -3.00
N ALA A 78 -7.69 -2.96 -3.92
CA ALA A 78 -8.26 -3.35 -5.21
C ALA A 78 -9.35 -4.42 -5.08
N ILE A 79 -10.46 -4.26 -5.82
CA ILE A 79 -11.44 -5.32 -6.05
C ILE A 79 -10.99 -6.30 -7.13
N SER A 80 -10.05 -5.91 -7.97
CA SER A 80 -9.32 -6.79 -8.88
C SER A 80 -7.94 -6.23 -9.17
N VAL A 81 -6.91 -7.08 -9.08
CA VAL A 81 -5.53 -6.71 -9.41
C VAL A 81 -5.26 -6.66 -10.92
N PHE A 82 -6.23 -7.02 -11.73
CA PHE A 82 -6.17 -7.01 -13.19
C PHE A 82 -6.89 -5.82 -13.80
N ALA A 83 -8.05 -5.45 -13.23
CA ALA A 83 -8.91 -4.41 -13.77
C ALA A 83 -8.37 -3.01 -13.43
N LEU A 84 -8.46 -2.10 -14.40
CA LEU A 84 -8.10 -0.70 -14.25
C LEU A 84 -9.25 0.10 -13.64
N HIS A 85 -8.92 1.08 -12.79
CA HIS A 85 -9.93 1.86 -12.07
C HIS A 85 -10.67 2.82 -13.01
N PRO A 86 -12.01 2.80 -13.06
CA PRO A 86 -12.81 3.67 -13.96
C PRO A 86 -12.60 5.18 -13.73
N ILE A 87 -12.10 5.58 -12.54
CA ILE A 87 -11.82 6.98 -12.26
C ILE A 87 -10.74 7.57 -13.18
N TYR A 88 -9.82 6.72 -13.70
CA TYR A 88 -8.75 7.14 -14.61
C TYR A 88 -9.16 7.18 -16.09
N PHE A 89 -10.45 6.96 -16.38
CA PHE A 89 -10.97 7.00 -17.75
C PHE A 89 -10.83 8.40 -18.33
N ASP A 90 -10.12 8.54 -19.45
CA ASP A 90 -10.10 9.77 -20.24
C ASP A 90 -11.45 9.97 -20.95
N MET A 91 -12.07 11.09 -20.64
CA MET A 91 -13.42 11.42 -21.07
C MET A 91 -13.50 11.98 -22.50
N ALA A 92 -12.36 12.28 -23.15
CA ALA A 92 -12.33 12.91 -24.47
C ALA A 92 -13.06 12.08 -25.53
N ALA A 93 -12.81 10.75 -25.57
CA ALA A 93 -13.46 9.85 -26.53
C ALA A 93 -15.00 9.82 -26.37
N VAL A 94 -15.49 9.90 -25.14
CA VAL A 94 -16.93 9.97 -24.86
C VAL A 94 -17.49 11.33 -25.25
N ARG A 95 -16.80 12.42 -24.93
CA ARG A 95 -17.23 13.77 -25.29
C ARG A 95 -17.47 13.93 -26.79
N ASP A 96 -16.67 13.30 -27.63
CA ASP A 96 -16.78 13.42 -29.09
C ASP A 96 -18.11 12.92 -29.64
N VAL A 97 -18.71 11.91 -29.01
CA VAL A 97 -19.99 11.30 -29.44
C VAL A 97 -21.23 11.91 -28.78
N LEU A 98 -21.04 12.87 -27.84
CA LEU A 98 -22.16 13.57 -27.20
C LEU A 98 -22.88 14.50 -28.16
N THR A 99 -24.17 14.70 -27.95
CA THR A 99 -24.99 15.74 -28.64
C THR A 99 -24.53 17.14 -28.17
N ALA A 100 -24.93 18.18 -28.89
CA ALA A 100 -24.60 19.55 -28.53
C ALA A 100 -25.07 19.94 -27.11
N ALA A 101 -26.27 19.50 -26.71
CA ALA A 101 -26.80 19.76 -25.37
C ALA A 101 -26.01 19.01 -24.27
N GLU A 102 -25.70 17.70 -24.51
CA GLU A 102 -24.90 16.90 -23.61
C GLU A 102 -23.46 17.46 -23.45
N LYS A 103 -22.88 18.03 -24.54
CA LYS A 103 -21.56 18.68 -24.48
C LYS A 103 -21.55 19.92 -23.60
N VAL A 104 -22.60 20.73 -23.63
CA VAL A 104 -22.72 21.90 -22.76
C VAL A 104 -22.76 21.50 -21.29
N ASP A 105 -23.50 20.45 -20.93
CA ASP A 105 -23.56 19.93 -19.58
C ASP A 105 -22.22 19.31 -19.18
N PHE A 106 -21.62 18.50 -20.05
CA PHE A 106 -20.30 17.88 -19.85
C PHE A 106 -19.23 18.93 -19.55
N ASP A 107 -19.12 19.97 -20.40
CA ASP A 107 -18.12 21.03 -20.25
C ASP A 107 -18.34 21.84 -18.96
N GLY A 108 -19.61 22.04 -18.54
CA GLY A 108 -19.99 22.65 -17.29
C GLY A 108 -19.54 21.85 -16.06
N GLN A 109 -19.79 20.55 -16.05
CA GLN A 109 -19.37 19.67 -14.97
C GLN A 109 -17.85 19.52 -14.92
N GLN A 110 -17.19 19.33 -16.06
CA GLN A 110 -15.73 19.29 -16.16
C GLN A 110 -15.10 20.54 -15.54
N LYS A 111 -15.57 21.73 -15.95
CA LYS A 111 -15.07 23.01 -15.43
C LYS A 111 -15.24 23.12 -13.93
N THR A 112 -16.40 22.71 -13.39
CA THR A 112 -16.70 22.78 -11.96
C THR A 112 -15.79 21.86 -11.16
N LEU A 113 -15.67 20.58 -11.55
CA LEU A 113 -14.85 19.60 -10.86
C LEU A 113 -13.35 19.90 -11.01
N ASN A 114 -12.92 20.38 -12.19
CA ASN A 114 -11.51 20.68 -12.43
C ASN A 114 -11.03 21.95 -11.69
N ALA A 115 -11.95 22.81 -11.24
CA ALA A 115 -11.63 23.98 -10.45
C ALA A 115 -11.32 23.69 -8.96
N LEU A 116 -11.67 22.48 -8.48
CA LEU A 116 -11.44 22.10 -7.09
C LEU A 116 -9.95 21.92 -6.78
N ASP A 117 -9.52 22.31 -5.59
CA ASP A 117 -8.13 22.15 -5.11
C ASP A 117 -7.84 20.70 -4.69
N ALA A 118 -8.84 19.96 -4.26
CA ALA A 118 -8.76 18.55 -3.90
C ALA A 118 -9.81 17.74 -4.67
N ILE A 119 -9.60 16.43 -4.79
CA ILE A 119 -10.53 15.55 -5.51
C ILE A 119 -11.81 15.37 -4.68
N ASP A 120 -12.96 15.62 -5.32
CA ASP A 120 -14.26 15.12 -4.86
C ASP A 120 -14.52 13.77 -5.54
N TYR A 121 -14.11 12.70 -4.87
CA TYR A 121 -14.12 11.35 -5.45
C TYR A 121 -15.51 10.93 -5.90
N GLU A 122 -16.52 11.16 -5.06
CA GLU A 122 -17.91 10.75 -5.33
C GLU A 122 -18.51 11.52 -6.52
N ALA A 123 -18.35 12.85 -6.51
CA ALA A 123 -18.84 13.69 -7.59
C ALA A 123 -18.15 13.37 -8.93
N VAL A 124 -16.83 13.17 -8.91
CA VAL A 124 -16.07 12.79 -10.11
C VAL A 124 -16.51 11.42 -10.64
N LEU A 125 -16.61 10.42 -9.76
CA LEU A 125 -16.98 9.06 -10.16
C LEU A 125 -18.41 9.02 -10.72
N ALA A 126 -19.35 9.67 -10.06
CA ALA A 126 -20.74 9.77 -10.52
C ALA A 126 -20.86 10.45 -11.90
N ALA A 127 -20.17 11.58 -12.08
CA ALA A 127 -20.16 12.29 -13.35
C ALA A 127 -19.52 11.47 -14.48
N LYS A 128 -18.35 10.86 -14.24
CA LYS A 128 -17.70 9.98 -15.24
C LYS A 128 -18.60 8.81 -15.64
N TRP A 129 -19.20 8.10 -14.68
CA TRP A 129 -20.10 6.99 -14.96
C TRP A 129 -21.35 7.42 -15.73
N HIS A 130 -21.88 8.62 -15.48
CA HIS A 130 -23.00 9.16 -16.26
C HIS A 130 -22.66 9.24 -17.76
N TYR A 131 -21.54 9.86 -18.10
CA TYR A 131 -21.14 10.03 -19.51
C TYR A 131 -20.58 8.73 -20.12
N ILE A 132 -19.90 7.89 -19.36
CA ILE A 132 -19.45 6.57 -19.83
C ILE A 132 -20.63 5.72 -20.29
N LYS A 133 -21.75 5.74 -19.57
CA LYS A 133 -22.99 5.02 -19.98
C LYS A 133 -23.54 5.58 -21.29
N ILE A 134 -23.57 6.88 -21.48
CA ILE A 134 -23.97 7.51 -22.75
C ILE A 134 -23.01 7.10 -23.89
N GLY A 135 -21.71 7.13 -23.63
CA GLY A 135 -20.68 6.67 -24.56
C GLY A 135 -20.86 5.20 -24.94
N TYR A 136 -21.13 4.34 -23.96
CA TYR A 136 -21.41 2.92 -24.20
C TYR A 136 -22.60 2.71 -25.13
N GLU A 137 -23.71 3.39 -24.91
CA GLU A 137 -24.91 3.29 -25.77
C GLU A 137 -24.60 3.67 -27.24
N LYS A 138 -23.74 4.67 -27.43
CA LYS A 138 -23.41 5.21 -28.76
C LYS A 138 -22.29 4.45 -29.48
N MET A 139 -21.29 3.95 -28.74
CA MET A 139 -20.03 3.43 -29.29
C MET A 139 -19.89 1.90 -29.23
N SER A 140 -20.60 1.22 -28.32
CA SER A 140 -20.33 -0.19 -27.99
C SER A 140 -20.42 -1.12 -29.23
N LYS A 141 -21.33 -0.92 -30.15
CA LYS A 141 -21.44 -1.74 -31.37
C LYS A 141 -20.16 -1.69 -32.21
N THR A 142 -19.62 -0.49 -32.42
CA THR A 142 -18.39 -0.29 -33.19
C THR A 142 -17.17 -0.85 -32.44
N VAL A 143 -17.07 -0.58 -31.13
CA VAL A 143 -16.00 -1.08 -30.28
C VAL A 143 -15.97 -2.60 -30.29
N PHE A 144 -17.07 -3.26 -30.02
CA PHE A 144 -17.14 -4.73 -29.97
C PHE A 144 -16.92 -5.44 -31.31
N ALA A 145 -17.12 -4.74 -32.44
CA ALA A 145 -16.81 -5.24 -33.76
C ALA A 145 -15.33 -5.07 -34.15
N SER A 146 -14.52 -4.32 -33.38
CA SER A 146 -13.12 -4.06 -33.68
C SER A 146 -12.26 -5.28 -33.39
N MET A 147 -11.22 -5.51 -34.21
CA MET A 147 -10.24 -6.56 -33.98
C MET A 147 -9.49 -6.32 -32.67
N ALA A 148 -9.18 -5.06 -32.33
CA ALA A 148 -8.50 -4.71 -31.08
C ALA A 148 -9.31 -5.15 -29.86
N PHE A 149 -10.61 -4.92 -29.82
CA PHE A 149 -11.46 -5.42 -28.74
C PHE A 149 -11.50 -6.95 -28.67
N LEU A 150 -11.63 -7.62 -29.83
CA LEU A 150 -11.70 -9.09 -29.87
C LEU A 150 -10.40 -9.71 -29.34
N ASP A 151 -9.26 -9.17 -29.72
CA ASP A 151 -7.95 -9.61 -29.24
C ASP A 151 -7.78 -9.33 -27.73
N PHE A 152 -8.14 -8.14 -27.26
CA PHE A 152 -8.15 -7.79 -25.84
C PHE A 152 -9.03 -8.73 -25.03
N PHE A 153 -10.27 -8.97 -25.48
CA PHE A 153 -11.20 -9.85 -24.80
C PHE A 153 -10.70 -11.30 -24.75
N ALA A 154 -10.20 -11.82 -25.87
CA ALA A 154 -9.67 -13.18 -25.93
C ALA A 154 -8.49 -13.39 -24.98
N LYS A 155 -7.59 -12.39 -24.89
CA LYS A 155 -6.40 -12.42 -24.04
C LYS A 155 -6.75 -12.31 -22.54
N ASN A 156 -7.76 -11.52 -22.19
CA ASN A 156 -8.08 -11.14 -20.82
C ASN A 156 -9.31 -11.84 -20.23
N ARG A 157 -9.99 -12.66 -21.01
CA ARG A 157 -11.27 -13.28 -20.67
C ARG A 157 -11.32 -13.95 -19.30
N ASN A 158 -10.20 -14.55 -18.86
CA ASN A 158 -10.15 -15.34 -17.63
C ASN A 158 -10.42 -14.50 -16.37
N TRP A 159 -9.95 -13.25 -16.34
CA TRP A 159 -10.20 -12.32 -15.24
C TRP A 159 -11.34 -11.34 -15.56
N LEU A 160 -11.51 -10.97 -16.82
CA LEU A 160 -12.45 -9.93 -17.25
C LEU A 160 -13.91 -10.35 -17.08
N GLU A 161 -14.25 -11.62 -17.37
CA GLU A 161 -15.60 -12.14 -17.17
C GLU A 161 -16.00 -12.18 -15.69
N PRO A 162 -15.19 -12.75 -14.76
CA PRO A 162 -15.48 -12.69 -13.33
C PRO A 162 -15.57 -11.25 -12.79
N TYR A 163 -14.65 -10.37 -13.18
CA TYR A 163 -14.67 -8.97 -12.78
C TYR A 163 -15.95 -8.25 -13.20
N ALA A 164 -16.33 -8.34 -14.48
CA ALA A 164 -17.56 -7.72 -14.98
C ALA A 164 -18.81 -8.27 -14.27
N ALA A 165 -18.84 -9.57 -14.00
CA ALA A 165 -19.93 -10.20 -13.25
C ALA A 165 -19.99 -9.71 -11.80
N PHE A 166 -18.84 -9.57 -11.15
CA PHE A 166 -18.76 -9.02 -9.79
C PHE A 166 -19.31 -7.60 -9.75
N CYS A 167 -18.84 -6.71 -10.64
CA CYS A 167 -19.31 -5.33 -10.70
C CYS A 167 -20.83 -5.26 -10.97
N TYR A 168 -21.33 -6.06 -11.91
CA TYR A 168 -22.77 -6.12 -12.20
C TYR A 168 -23.59 -6.59 -10.98
N LEU A 169 -23.14 -7.64 -10.29
CA LEU A 169 -23.81 -8.17 -9.10
C LEU A 169 -23.72 -7.23 -7.90
N ARG A 170 -22.57 -6.59 -7.69
CA ARG A 170 -22.42 -5.54 -6.68
C ARG A 170 -23.43 -4.42 -6.89
N ASP A 171 -23.54 -3.91 -8.11
CA ASP A 171 -24.45 -2.81 -8.44
C ASP A 171 -25.93 -3.25 -8.34
N LEU A 172 -26.25 -4.49 -8.73
CA LEU A 172 -27.60 -5.06 -8.62
C LEU A 172 -28.02 -5.23 -7.15
N ASN A 173 -27.13 -5.73 -6.31
CA ASN A 173 -27.38 -6.00 -4.88
C ASN A 173 -27.07 -4.80 -3.98
N GLN A 174 -26.52 -3.70 -4.51
CA GLN A 174 -26.10 -2.50 -3.77
C GLN A 174 -25.11 -2.83 -2.62
N THR A 175 -24.31 -3.88 -2.80
CA THR A 175 -23.26 -4.29 -1.86
C THR A 175 -22.22 -5.15 -2.56
N ALA A 176 -20.95 -4.96 -2.22
CA ALA A 176 -19.85 -5.81 -2.66
C ALA A 176 -19.71 -7.10 -1.81
N ASP A 177 -20.35 -7.17 -0.65
CA ASP A 177 -20.37 -8.38 0.18
C ASP A 177 -21.11 -9.50 -0.55
N PHE A 178 -20.34 -10.30 -1.29
CA PHE A 178 -20.86 -11.37 -2.10
C PHE A 178 -21.53 -12.49 -1.29
N SER A 179 -21.28 -12.58 0.01
CA SER A 179 -21.99 -13.53 0.88
C SER A 179 -23.51 -13.27 0.92
N GLN A 180 -23.93 -12.03 0.62
CA GLN A 180 -25.34 -11.60 0.58
C GLN A 180 -25.99 -11.79 -0.80
N TRP A 181 -25.29 -12.28 -1.86
CA TRP A 181 -25.79 -12.36 -3.22
C TRP A 181 -26.62 -13.62 -3.51
N GLY A 182 -27.14 -14.30 -2.50
CA GLY A 182 -28.00 -15.48 -2.67
C GLY A 182 -27.35 -16.59 -3.48
N GLU A 183 -27.94 -16.98 -4.62
CA GLU A 183 -27.37 -18.03 -5.46
C GLU A 183 -25.97 -17.68 -6.04
N PHE A 184 -25.64 -16.41 -6.15
CA PHE A 184 -24.35 -15.91 -6.64
C PHE A 184 -23.29 -15.73 -5.54
N ALA A 185 -23.60 -15.97 -4.27
CA ALA A 185 -22.63 -15.88 -3.18
C ALA A 185 -21.37 -16.72 -3.42
N LYS A 186 -21.51 -17.84 -4.13
CA LYS A 186 -20.39 -18.68 -4.57
C LYS A 186 -20.24 -18.60 -6.09
N PHE A 187 -19.02 -18.26 -6.51
CA PHE A 187 -18.68 -18.18 -7.93
C PHE A 187 -18.89 -19.50 -8.68
N SER A 188 -19.40 -19.39 -9.91
CA SER A 188 -19.46 -20.50 -10.86
C SER A 188 -19.57 -19.95 -12.28
N LYS A 189 -18.73 -20.44 -13.19
CA LYS A 189 -18.78 -20.05 -14.62
C LYS A 189 -20.15 -20.32 -15.27
N ASP A 190 -20.87 -21.36 -14.83
CA ASP A 190 -22.21 -21.65 -15.37
C ASP A 190 -23.26 -20.64 -14.90
N LYS A 191 -23.12 -20.09 -13.70
CA LYS A 191 -24.01 -19.04 -13.20
C LYS A 191 -23.85 -17.73 -13.96
N LEU A 192 -22.65 -17.42 -14.46
CA LEU A 192 -22.42 -16.21 -15.27
C LEU A 192 -23.33 -16.17 -16.52
N LYS A 193 -23.68 -17.32 -17.10
CA LYS A 193 -24.59 -17.41 -18.25
C LYS A 193 -26.03 -16.92 -17.98
N LYS A 194 -26.38 -16.79 -16.68
CA LYS A 194 -27.69 -16.28 -16.24
C LYS A 194 -27.72 -14.75 -16.14
N LEU A 195 -26.56 -14.09 -16.16
CA LEU A 195 -26.47 -12.66 -15.99
C LEU A 195 -26.81 -11.90 -17.28
N SER A 196 -27.20 -10.64 -17.13
CA SER A 196 -27.51 -9.76 -18.24
C SER A 196 -26.27 -9.50 -19.10
N THR A 197 -26.32 -9.88 -20.36
CA THR A 197 -25.22 -9.63 -21.31
C THR A 197 -24.92 -8.14 -21.45
N SER A 198 -25.96 -7.27 -21.47
CA SER A 198 -25.74 -5.81 -21.56
C SER A 198 -25.05 -5.23 -20.31
N GLY A 199 -25.37 -5.77 -19.11
CA GLY A 199 -24.72 -5.36 -17.87
C GLY A 199 -23.24 -5.72 -17.84
N LEU A 200 -22.89 -6.93 -18.29
CA LEU A 200 -21.50 -7.37 -18.40
C LEU A 200 -20.72 -6.57 -19.45
N ASN A 201 -21.34 -6.34 -20.61
CA ASN A 201 -20.73 -5.64 -21.73
C ASN A 201 -20.31 -4.20 -21.40
N LEU A 202 -21.02 -3.52 -20.51
CA LEU A 202 -20.63 -2.18 -20.05
C LEU A 202 -19.23 -2.21 -19.41
N HIS A 203 -18.95 -3.18 -18.55
CA HIS A 203 -17.65 -3.32 -17.90
C HIS A 203 -16.57 -3.78 -18.88
N TYR A 204 -16.88 -4.64 -19.86
CA TYR A 204 -15.94 -4.99 -20.94
C TYR A 204 -15.55 -3.77 -21.77
N PHE A 205 -16.53 -2.93 -22.12
CA PHE A 205 -16.30 -1.69 -22.85
C PHE A 205 -15.38 -0.73 -22.07
N VAL A 206 -15.65 -0.53 -20.79
CA VAL A 206 -14.86 0.37 -19.94
C VAL A 206 -13.41 -0.13 -19.80
N GLN A 207 -13.22 -1.41 -19.50
CA GLN A 207 -11.88 -1.97 -19.32
C GLN A 207 -11.06 -1.96 -20.63
N PHE A 208 -11.70 -2.20 -21.76
CA PHE A 208 -11.03 -2.09 -23.06
C PHE A 208 -10.54 -0.66 -23.34
N LEU A 209 -11.39 0.34 -23.15
CA LEU A 209 -10.99 1.72 -23.40
C LEU A 209 -9.93 2.22 -22.41
N LEU A 210 -9.99 1.83 -21.15
CA LEU A 210 -8.94 2.10 -20.17
C LEU A 210 -7.61 1.47 -20.59
N HIS A 211 -7.62 0.22 -21.07
CA HIS A 211 -6.46 -0.46 -21.61
C HIS A 211 -5.83 0.34 -22.77
N GLU A 212 -6.64 0.74 -23.76
CA GLU A 212 -6.17 1.51 -24.90
C GLU A 212 -5.57 2.87 -24.49
N GLN A 213 -6.21 3.56 -23.53
CA GLN A 213 -5.76 4.85 -23.01
C GLN A 213 -4.42 4.74 -22.28
N LEU A 214 -4.28 3.78 -21.37
CA LEU A 214 -3.04 3.58 -20.61
C LEU A 214 -1.90 3.09 -21.52
N LYS A 215 -2.20 2.14 -22.42
CA LYS A 215 -1.23 1.65 -23.40
C LYS A 215 -0.72 2.77 -24.29
N SER A 216 -1.65 3.64 -24.78
CA SER A 216 -1.28 4.81 -25.56
C SER A 216 -0.43 5.82 -24.79
N ALA A 217 -0.65 5.97 -23.48
CA ALA A 217 0.16 6.85 -22.64
C ALA A 217 1.57 6.27 -22.41
N SER A 218 1.67 4.96 -22.15
CA SER A 218 2.94 4.26 -22.02
C SER A 218 3.77 4.34 -23.33
N ASP A 219 3.15 4.02 -24.47
CA ASP A 219 3.81 4.09 -25.76
C ASP A 219 4.30 5.51 -26.10
N TYR A 220 3.50 6.53 -25.74
CA TYR A 220 3.90 7.92 -25.91
C TYR A 220 5.10 8.28 -25.03
N ALA A 221 5.10 7.90 -23.76
CA ALA A 221 6.22 8.14 -22.86
C ALA A 221 7.52 7.50 -23.39
N HIS A 222 7.44 6.29 -23.95
CA HIS A 222 8.58 5.61 -24.59
C HIS A 222 9.14 6.40 -25.76
N THR A 223 8.31 7.08 -26.56
CA THR A 223 8.82 7.95 -27.67
C THR A 223 9.67 9.10 -27.15
N LEU A 224 9.50 9.48 -25.89
CA LEU A 224 10.27 10.53 -25.22
C LEU A 224 11.48 9.97 -24.43
N GLY A 225 11.66 8.64 -24.42
CA GLY A 225 12.67 7.97 -23.61
C GLY A 225 12.33 7.96 -22.12
N VAL A 226 11.04 8.00 -21.76
CA VAL A 226 10.54 7.96 -20.38
C VAL A 226 9.83 6.64 -20.15
N GLY A 227 10.29 5.87 -19.15
CA GLY A 227 9.65 4.64 -18.71
C GLY A 227 8.59 4.89 -17.63
N LEU A 228 7.69 3.91 -17.48
CA LEU A 228 6.71 3.91 -16.40
C LEU A 228 7.03 2.83 -15.37
N LYS A 229 7.02 3.21 -14.09
CA LYS A 229 7.17 2.29 -12.96
C LYS A 229 5.84 2.20 -12.21
N GLY A 230 5.20 1.02 -12.27
CA GLY A 230 3.95 0.76 -11.57
C GLY A 230 4.17 0.39 -10.11
N ASP A 231 3.10 0.40 -9.33
CA ASP A 231 3.06 -0.06 -7.95
C ASP A 231 2.09 -1.24 -7.83
N ILE A 232 2.57 -2.35 -7.27
CA ILE A 232 1.87 -3.62 -7.15
C ILE A 232 1.48 -3.82 -5.69
N ALA A 233 0.24 -3.45 -5.33
CA ALA A 233 -0.28 -3.59 -3.98
C ALA A 233 -0.13 -5.03 -3.44
N ILE A 234 0.24 -5.18 -2.17
CA ILE A 234 0.40 -6.50 -1.55
C ILE A 234 -0.94 -7.23 -1.41
N GLY A 235 -2.05 -6.53 -1.22
CA GLY A 235 -3.35 -7.10 -0.89
C GLY A 235 -4.42 -6.90 -1.95
N ILE A 236 -5.59 -7.44 -1.65
CA ILE A 236 -6.87 -7.21 -2.34
C ILE A 236 -7.95 -6.84 -1.32
N ALA A 237 -9.02 -6.22 -1.74
CA ALA A 237 -10.19 -6.04 -0.88
C ALA A 237 -10.77 -7.39 -0.45
N HIS A 238 -11.28 -7.49 0.79
CA HIS A 238 -11.97 -8.69 1.26
C HIS A 238 -13.16 -9.02 0.34
N ASP A 239 -13.97 -8.01 0.03
CA ASP A 239 -15.12 -8.10 -0.86
C ASP A 239 -14.70 -7.68 -2.27
N SER A 240 -14.06 -8.60 -2.99
CA SER A 240 -13.43 -8.38 -4.28
C SER A 240 -13.80 -9.44 -5.31
N ALA A 241 -13.67 -9.08 -6.58
CA ALA A 241 -13.84 -10.01 -7.69
C ALA A 241 -12.81 -11.15 -7.65
N ASP A 242 -11.58 -10.84 -7.22
CA ASP A 242 -10.51 -11.83 -7.11
C ASP A 242 -10.80 -12.84 -5.99
N ALA A 243 -11.21 -12.39 -4.80
CA ALA A 243 -11.60 -13.28 -3.71
C ALA A 243 -12.86 -14.09 -4.06
N TRP A 244 -13.87 -13.44 -4.65
CA TRP A 244 -15.11 -14.12 -5.07
C TRP A 244 -14.87 -15.20 -6.12
N SER A 245 -13.97 -14.93 -7.08
CA SER A 245 -13.69 -15.88 -8.17
C SER A 245 -12.91 -17.12 -7.71
N ASP A 246 -12.05 -17.00 -6.69
CA ASP A 246 -11.33 -18.13 -6.09
C ASP A 246 -10.93 -17.84 -4.64
N GLU A 247 -11.87 -18.05 -3.71
CA GLU A 247 -11.61 -17.89 -2.26
C GLU A 247 -10.47 -18.79 -1.75
N SER A 248 -10.17 -19.89 -2.43
CA SER A 248 -9.16 -20.87 -1.95
C SER A 248 -7.73 -20.29 -1.94
N LEU A 249 -7.49 -19.24 -2.71
CA LEU A 249 -6.21 -18.55 -2.76
C LEU A 249 -5.95 -17.63 -1.55
N TYR A 250 -6.93 -17.48 -0.66
CA TYR A 250 -6.90 -16.51 0.43
C TYR A 250 -7.36 -17.12 1.76
N HIS A 251 -6.86 -16.58 2.85
CA HIS A 251 -7.40 -16.82 4.19
C HIS A 251 -8.37 -15.70 4.55
N MET A 252 -9.66 -15.91 4.24
CA MET A 252 -10.72 -14.92 4.42
C MET A 252 -11.07 -14.65 5.90
N ASP A 253 -10.60 -15.51 6.82
CA ASP A 253 -10.75 -15.37 8.27
C ASP A 253 -9.63 -14.55 8.93
N LYS A 254 -8.71 -14.00 8.14
CA LYS A 254 -7.54 -13.23 8.58
C LYS A 254 -7.47 -11.87 7.89
N GLN A 255 -6.69 -10.98 8.47
CA GLN A 255 -6.39 -9.66 7.95
C GLN A 255 -4.87 -9.45 7.86
N THR A 256 -4.44 -8.80 6.80
CA THR A 256 -3.06 -8.37 6.61
C THR A 256 -2.80 -7.05 7.32
N GLY A 257 -1.62 -6.88 7.87
CA GLY A 257 -1.18 -5.64 8.46
C GLY A 257 0.33 -5.58 8.68
N ALA A 258 0.75 -4.67 9.54
CA ALA A 258 2.13 -4.54 10.02
C ALA A 258 2.17 -4.58 11.54
N PRO A 259 3.24 -5.17 12.14
CA PRO A 259 3.44 -5.15 13.57
C PRO A 259 3.66 -3.72 14.08
N PRO A 260 3.51 -3.48 15.40
CA PRO A 260 3.86 -2.19 16.01
C PRO A 260 5.31 -1.79 15.76
N ASP A 261 5.51 -0.57 15.33
CA ASP A 261 6.80 0.03 15.04
C ASP A 261 6.92 1.46 15.61
N ALA A 262 7.85 2.26 15.10
CA ALA A 262 8.03 3.65 15.47
C ALA A 262 6.91 4.57 14.96
N PHE A 263 6.20 4.16 13.90
CA PHE A 263 5.14 4.95 13.26
C PHE A 263 3.76 4.64 13.84
N SER A 264 3.55 3.41 14.32
CA SER A 264 2.28 2.98 14.92
C SER A 264 2.50 2.12 16.15
N ALA A 265 2.16 2.65 17.32
CA ALA A 265 2.29 1.94 18.60
C ALA A 265 1.44 0.67 18.69
N THR A 266 0.32 0.62 17.98
CA THR A 266 -0.61 -0.52 17.95
C THR A 266 -0.49 -1.38 16.69
N GLY A 267 0.47 -1.05 15.80
CA GLY A 267 0.59 -1.64 14.47
C GLY A 267 -0.49 -1.14 13.52
N GLN A 268 -0.46 -1.64 12.30
CA GLN A 268 -1.43 -1.29 11.26
C GLN A 268 -2.26 -2.51 10.89
N ASN A 269 -3.57 -2.32 10.72
CA ASN A 269 -4.48 -3.32 10.19
C ASN A 269 -5.03 -2.82 8.85
N TRP A 270 -4.59 -3.43 7.74
CA TRP A 270 -5.00 -3.02 6.39
C TRP A 270 -6.31 -3.65 5.93
N GLY A 271 -6.80 -4.67 6.66
CA GLY A 271 -8.10 -5.30 6.39
C GLY A 271 -8.15 -6.21 5.17
N PHE A 272 -7.01 -6.52 4.53
CA PHE A 272 -6.92 -7.43 3.39
C PHE A 272 -6.87 -8.88 3.86
N PRO A 273 -7.49 -9.86 3.16
CA PRO A 273 -7.26 -11.27 3.43
C PRO A 273 -5.79 -11.63 3.15
N THR A 274 -5.23 -12.57 3.91
CA THR A 274 -3.87 -13.04 3.67
C THR A 274 -3.84 -14.10 2.59
N TYR A 275 -2.71 -14.24 1.87
CA TYR A 275 -2.57 -15.24 0.82
C TYR A 275 -2.41 -16.66 1.38
N ASN A 276 -3.12 -17.60 0.79
CA ASN A 276 -2.88 -19.04 0.96
C ASN A 276 -1.74 -19.47 0.02
N TRP A 277 -0.50 -19.22 0.45
CA TRP A 277 0.68 -19.48 -0.36
C TRP A 277 0.84 -20.95 -0.73
N ASP A 278 0.41 -21.88 0.13
CA ASP A 278 0.47 -23.32 -0.15
C ASP A 278 -0.48 -23.66 -1.31
N LYS A 279 -1.66 -23.11 -1.31
CA LYS A 279 -2.62 -23.27 -2.42
C LYS A 279 -2.12 -22.63 -3.72
N MET A 280 -1.52 -21.46 -3.65
CA MET A 280 -0.92 -20.82 -4.82
C MET A 280 0.25 -21.61 -5.39
N ALA A 281 1.03 -22.28 -4.55
CA ALA A 281 2.13 -23.12 -4.98
C ALA A 281 1.68 -24.36 -5.79
N GLU A 282 0.49 -24.92 -5.52
CA GLU A 282 -0.06 -26.05 -6.30
C GLU A 282 -0.18 -25.72 -7.80
N THR A 283 -0.37 -24.45 -8.14
CA THR A 283 -0.45 -23.94 -9.53
C THR A 283 0.80 -23.16 -9.94
N ASN A 284 1.92 -23.35 -9.24
CA ASN A 284 3.17 -22.62 -9.47
C ASN A 284 2.96 -21.10 -9.47
N PHE A 285 2.15 -20.59 -8.53
CA PHE A 285 1.85 -19.16 -8.39
C PHE A 285 1.27 -18.49 -9.65
N THR A 286 0.50 -19.22 -10.45
CA THR A 286 -0.05 -18.74 -11.73
C THR A 286 -0.82 -17.43 -11.60
N TRP A 287 -1.54 -17.21 -10.50
CA TRP A 287 -2.26 -15.95 -10.26
C TRP A 287 -1.31 -14.74 -10.22
N TRP A 288 -0.18 -14.84 -9.49
CA TRP A 288 0.84 -13.80 -9.45
C TRP A 288 1.54 -13.60 -10.80
N GLN A 289 1.84 -14.69 -11.50
CA GLN A 289 2.45 -14.64 -12.82
C GLN A 289 1.54 -13.89 -13.82
N GLN A 290 0.24 -14.21 -13.82
CA GLN A 290 -0.74 -13.53 -14.67
C GLN A 290 -0.85 -12.04 -14.34
N ARG A 291 -0.85 -11.68 -13.06
CA ARG A 291 -0.88 -10.28 -12.61
C ARG A 291 0.28 -9.49 -13.21
N LEU A 292 1.50 -9.98 -13.08
CA LEU A 292 2.68 -9.30 -13.63
C LEU A 292 2.69 -9.29 -15.16
N THR A 293 2.22 -10.34 -15.81
CA THR A 293 2.08 -10.39 -17.27
C THR A 293 1.12 -9.32 -17.79
N VAL A 294 -0.01 -9.10 -17.10
CA VAL A 294 -0.95 -8.03 -17.49
C VAL A 294 -0.34 -6.65 -17.23
N MET A 295 0.33 -6.44 -16.10
CA MET A 295 0.96 -5.15 -15.80
C MET A 295 2.13 -4.80 -16.73
N ARG A 296 2.81 -5.80 -17.29
CA ARG A 296 3.89 -5.61 -18.29
C ARG A 296 3.40 -4.95 -19.58
N GLU A 297 2.10 -4.99 -19.86
CA GLU A 297 1.54 -4.27 -21.00
C GLU A 297 1.74 -2.74 -20.90
N TYR A 298 1.95 -2.24 -19.67
CA TYR A 298 1.98 -0.81 -19.36
C TYR A 298 3.29 -0.33 -18.75
N PHE A 299 4.01 -1.21 -18.02
CA PHE A 299 5.13 -0.82 -17.17
C PHE A 299 6.44 -1.44 -17.59
N ASP A 300 7.52 -0.72 -17.31
CA ASP A 300 8.91 -1.12 -17.53
C ASP A 300 9.59 -1.56 -16.23
N ALA A 301 9.10 -1.05 -15.11
CA ALA A 301 9.52 -1.42 -13.78
C ALA A 301 8.30 -1.50 -12.86
N TYR A 302 8.43 -2.19 -11.74
CA TYR A 302 7.39 -2.24 -10.72
C TYR A 302 7.97 -2.20 -9.31
N ARG A 303 7.19 -1.64 -8.39
CA ARG A 303 7.40 -1.74 -6.95
C ARG A 303 6.51 -2.85 -6.41
N LEU A 304 7.09 -3.88 -5.82
CA LEU A 304 6.34 -4.80 -4.96
C LEU A 304 6.12 -4.08 -3.63
N ASP A 305 4.89 -3.69 -3.40
CA ASP A 305 4.46 -3.15 -2.13
C ASP A 305 4.63 -4.22 -1.04
N HIS A 306 5.18 -3.83 0.10
CA HIS A 306 5.45 -4.70 1.24
C HIS A 306 6.09 -6.04 0.85
N ILE A 307 7.26 -6.02 0.19
CA ILE A 307 7.95 -7.25 -0.27
C ILE A 307 8.17 -8.25 0.87
N LEU A 308 8.23 -7.78 2.11
CA LEU A 308 8.33 -8.60 3.31
C LEU A 308 7.19 -9.63 3.40
N GLY A 309 6.02 -9.37 2.81
CA GLY A 309 4.89 -10.30 2.72
C GLY A 309 5.19 -11.59 1.95
N PHE A 310 6.24 -11.60 1.11
CA PHE A 310 6.72 -12.79 0.42
C PHE A 310 7.64 -13.65 1.31
N PHE A 311 8.20 -13.09 2.35
CA PHE A 311 8.94 -13.80 3.40
C PHE A 311 7.99 -14.23 4.50
N ARG A 312 7.27 -13.30 5.05
CA ARG A 312 6.25 -13.43 6.09
C ARG A 312 5.31 -12.24 6.06
N ILE A 313 4.08 -12.45 6.46
CA ILE A 313 3.09 -11.38 6.62
C ILE A 313 2.67 -11.26 8.08
N TRP A 314 2.34 -10.04 8.53
CA TRP A 314 1.67 -9.86 9.81
C TRP A 314 0.20 -10.17 9.65
N GLU A 315 -0.22 -11.28 10.25
CA GLU A 315 -1.57 -11.83 10.13
C GLU A 315 -2.36 -11.53 11.39
N ILE A 316 -3.47 -10.83 11.22
CA ILE A 316 -4.33 -10.36 12.31
C ILE A 316 -5.63 -11.14 12.27
N PRO A 317 -6.15 -11.66 13.43
CA PRO A 317 -7.45 -12.31 13.47
C PRO A 317 -8.57 -11.38 12.97
N ASN A 318 -9.52 -11.92 12.19
CA ASN A 318 -10.59 -11.12 11.59
C ASN A 318 -11.49 -10.41 12.62
N HIS A 319 -11.51 -10.88 13.87
CA HIS A 319 -12.25 -10.26 14.96
C HIS A 319 -11.50 -9.15 15.71
N SER A 320 -10.24 -8.89 15.35
CA SER A 320 -9.42 -7.80 15.90
C SER A 320 -9.54 -6.53 15.06
N VAL A 321 -9.44 -5.38 15.71
CA VAL A 321 -9.38 -4.04 15.12
C VAL A 321 -7.94 -3.56 15.04
N ARG A 322 -7.21 -3.68 16.17
CA ARG A 322 -5.79 -3.34 16.27
C ARG A 322 -4.89 -4.53 15.89
N ALA A 323 -3.65 -4.24 15.54
CA ALA A 323 -2.69 -5.25 15.06
C ALA A 323 -1.93 -5.97 16.18
N LEU A 324 -2.06 -5.57 17.45
CA LEU A 324 -1.29 -6.12 18.58
C LEU A 324 -1.53 -7.62 18.84
N LEU A 325 -2.68 -8.15 18.46
CA LEU A 325 -3.01 -9.58 18.56
C LEU A 325 -2.67 -10.36 17.27
N GLY A 326 -1.88 -9.78 16.39
CA GLY A 326 -1.36 -10.43 15.19
C GLY A 326 -0.17 -11.33 15.49
N GLN A 327 0.17 -12.16 14.51
CA GLN A 327 1.35 -13.02 14.47
C GLN A 327 1.95 -13.05 13.08
N PHE A 328 3.23 -13.37 12.93
CA PHE A 328 3.81 -13.62 11.60
C PHE A 328 3.27 -14.93 11.01
N SER A 329 3.02 -14.94 9.71
CA SER A 329 2.61 -16.10 8.93
C SER A 329 3.43 -16.16 7.63
N PRO A 330 4.12 -17.29 7.34
CA PRO A 330 4.30 -18.44 8.21
C PRO A 330 5.28 -18.17 9.36
N ALA A 331 5.15 -18.91 10.45
CA ALA A 331 6.05 -18.85 11.59
C ALA A 331 6.26 -20.22 12.24
N LEU A 332 7.38 -20.36 12.93
CA LEU A 332 7.71 -21.54 13.73
C LEU A 332 7.17 -21.34 15.15
N GLY A 333 5.92 -21.76 15.40
CA GLY A 333 5.31 -21.72 16.72
C GLY A 333 6.12 -22.51 17.76
N LEU A 334 5.92 -22.20 19.02
CA LEU A 334 6.58 -22.81 20.17
C LEU A 334 5.65 -23.84 20.81
N THR A 335 6.14 -25.03 21.11
CA THR A 335 5.44 -26.00 21.97
C THR A 335 5.60 -25.62 23.44
N ILE A 336 4.70 -26.11 24.31
CA ILE A 336 4.86 -25.96 25.77
C ILE A 336 6.19 -26.54 26.24
N GLU A 337 6.56 -27.75 25.73
CA GLU A 337 7.83 -28.41 26.07
C GLU A 337 9.04 -27.52 25.71
N GLU A 338 9.01 -26.86 24.56
CA GLU A 338 10.07 -25.94 24.13
C GLU A 338 10.13 -24.68 25.04
N ILE A 339 8.97 -24.10 25.37
CA ILE A 339 8.87 -22.94 26.28
C ILE A 339 9.45 -23.27 27.67
N GLU A 340 9.14 -24.45 28.20
CA GLU A 340 9.58 -24.86 29.52
C GLU A 340 11.05 -25.33 29.57
N ASN A 341 11.48 -26.15 28.60
CA ASN A 341 12.80 -26.74 28.62
C ASN A 341 13.90 -25.86 28.05
N ASN A 342 13.63 -25.16 26.95
CA ASN A 342 14.65 -24.35 26.26
C ASN A 342 14.74 -22.93 26.84
N TYR A 343 13.59 -22.36 27.22
CA TYR A 343 13.53 -20.99 27.73
C TYR A 343 13.31 -20.92 29.25
N HIS A 344 13.14 -22.07 29.93
CA HIS A 344 12.96 -22.15 31.39
C HIS A 344 11.80 -21.27 31.91
N ILE A 345 10.70 -21.23 31.17
CA ILE A 345 9.50 -20.51 31.55
C ILE A 345 8.49 -21.53 32.09
N PRO A 346 8.05 -21.45 33.34
CA PRO A 346 7.19 -22.46 33.98
C PRO A 346 5.74 -22.33 33.50
N PHE A 347 5.46 -22.51 32.21
CA PHE A 347 4.18 -22.27 31.55
C PHE A 347 3.04 -23.07 32.19
N SER A 348 3.19 -24.40 32.30
CA SER A 348 2.15 -25.28 32.83
C SER A 348 1.90 -25.05 34.32
N SER A 349 2.96 -24.93 35.12
CA SER A 349 2.84 -24.78 36.55
C SER A 349 2.34 -23.40 37.00
N TRP A 350 2.45 -22.40 36.16
CA TRP A 350 2.00 -21.02 36.44
C TRP A 350 0.61 -20.70 35.86
N GLY A 351 -0.18 -21.70 35.47
CA GLY A 351 -1.56 -21.55 35.05
C GLY A 351 -1.82 -21.79 33.56
N GLY A 352 -0.77 -22.16 32.80
CA GLY A 352 -0.92 -22.57 31.39
C GLY A 352 -1.59 -21.51 30.54
N GLU A 353 -2.45 -21.95 29.62
CA GLU A 353 -3.16 -21.05 28.69
C GLU A 353 -3.96 -19.95 29.41
N GLU A 354 -4.58 -20.25 30.57
CA GLU A 354 -5.34 -19.26 31.30
C GLU A 354 -4.48 -18.04 31.73
N ARG A 355 -3.23 -18.30 32.10
CA ARG A 355 -2.30 -17.23 32.52
C ARG A 355 -1.62 -16.53 31.38
N PHE A 356 -1.21 -17.28 30.35
CA PHE A 356 -0.33 -16.77 29.32
C PHE A 356 -1.05 -16.33 28.04
N VAL A 357 -2.18 -16.98 27.70
CA VAL A 357 -2.89 -16.80 26.42
C VAL A 357 -4.20 -16.04 26.56
N GLN A 358 -4.91 -16.22 27.70
CA GLN A 358 -6.16 -15.47 27.93
C GLN A 358 -5.87 -14.05 28.41
N PRO A 359 -6.74 -13.06 28.11
CA PRO A 359 -6.60 -11.71 28.64
C PRO A 359 -6.47 -11.67 30.16
N PHE A 360 -5.37 -11.13 30.65
CA PHE A 360 -5.09 -11.03 32.07
C PHE A 360 -5.86 -9.85 32.67
N ILE A 361 -7.08 -10.14 33.16
CA ILE A 361 -8.00 -9.13 33.72
C ILE A 361 -8.16 -9.37 35.23
N ARG A 362 -7.50 -8.55 36.03
CA ARG A 362 -7.56 -8.53 37.48
C ARG A 362 -8.23 -7.26 37.98
N ASP A 363 -8.75 -7.26 39.21
CA ASP A 363 -9.31 -6.09 39.82
C ASP A 363 -8.38 -4.88 39.75
N TRP A 364 -7.13 -5.04 40.12
CA TRP A 364 -6.13 -3.97 40.08
C TRP A 364 -5.77 -3.51 38.64
N VAL A 365 -5.76 -4.42 37.67
CA VAL A 365 -5.52 -4.11 36.25
C VAL A 365 -6.59 -3.18 35.70
N VAL A 366 -7.86 -3.53 35.97
CA VAL A 366 -8.98 -2.69 35.53
C VAL A 366 -8.90 -1.32 36.21
N ARG A 367 -8.66 -1.27 37.52
CA ARG A 367 -8.56 0.00 38.27
C ARG A 367 -7.42 0.90 37.77
N GLU A 368 -6.32 0.32 37.34
CA GLU A 368 -5.20 1.09 36.81
C GLU A 368 -5.49 1.69 35.42
N LEU A 369 -6.18 0.94 34.55
CA LEU A 369 -6.45 1.36 33.17
C LEU A 369 -7.72 2.19 33.02
N ALA A 370 -8.74 1.93 33.83
CA ALA A 370 -10.10 2.38 33.57
C ALA A 370 -10.39 3.84 33.94
N GLY A 371 -9.65 4.41 34.90
CA GLY A 371 -9.89 5.77 35.37
C GLY A 371 -11.37 5.99 35.75
N VAL A 372 -12.02 6.94 35.08
CA VAL A 372 -13.43 7.29 35.33
C VAL A 372 -14.43 6.20 34.88
N TYR A 373 -14.01 5.26 34.01
CA TYR A 373 -14.88 4.18 33.51
C TYR A 373 -14.87 2.93 34.40
N ASN A 374 -14.20 2.95 35.53
CA ASN A 374 -13.97 1.76 36.38
C ASN A 374 -15.25 0.99 36.68
N ASP A 375 -16.25 1.66 37.29
CA ASP A 375 -17.50 1.01 37.71
C ASP A 375 -18.32 0.53 36.52
N GLN A 376 -18.30 1.27 35.41
CA GLN A 376 -18.95 0.90 34.16
C GLN A 376 -18.32 -0.36 33.56
N ILE A 377 -16.99 -0.46 33.51
CA ILE A 377 -16.30 -1.62 32.93
C ILE A 377 -16.67 -2.89 33.70
N PHE A 378 -16.64 -2.86 35.05
CA PHE A 378 -17.03 -4.02 35.84
C PHE A 378 -18.52 -4.40 35.67
N ALA A 379 -19.40 -3.43 35.61
CA ALA A 379 -20.86 -3.69 35.56
C ALA A 379 -21.31 -4.16 34.17
N GLU A 380 -20.85 -3.51 33.11
CA GLU A 380 -21.35 -3.71 31.75
C GLU A 380 -20.58 -4.74 30.96
N PHE A 381 -19.23 -4.72 31.01
CA PHE A 381 -18.37 -5.45 30.08
C PHE A 381 -17.78 -6.74 30.63
N LEU A 382 -17.60 -6.83 31.96
CA LEU A 382 -16.93 -7.94 32.59
C LEU A 382 -17.87 -8.83 33.39
N GLU A 383 -17.49 -10.08 33.53
CA GLU A 383 -18.08 -11.04 34.48
C GLU A 383 -16.98 -11.64 35.36
N SER A 384 -17.31 -11.81 36.64
CA SER A 384 -16.35 -12.32 37.64
C SER A 384 -16.13 -13.83 37.47
N ARG A 385 -14.85 -14.24 37.54
CA ARG A 385 -14.42 -15.65 37.64
C ARG A 385 -14.01 -16.03 39.07
N GLY A 386 -14.21 -15.14 40.02
CA GLY A 386 -13.79 -15.31 41.41
C GLY A 386 -12.36 -14.85 41.68
N ASN A 387 -12.05 -14.65 42.98
CA ASN A 387 -10.70 -14.26 43.45
C ASN A 387 -10.12 -13.03 42.73
N GLY A 388 -10.95 -12.04 42.38
CA GLY A 388 -10.50 -10.80 41.71
C GLY A 388 -10.15 -11.00 40.25
N ASN A 389 -10.54 -12.11 39.63
CA ASN A 389 -10.36 -12.40 38.20
C ASN A 389 -11.63 -12.12 37.42
N TYR A 390 -11.48 -11.63 36.22
CA TYR A 390 -12.59 -11.29 35.33
C TYR A 390 -12.34 -11.80 33.92
N GLN A 391 -13.41 -11.93 33.15
CA GLN A 391 -13.39 -12.14 31.71
C GLN A 391 -14.41 -11.23 31.05
N PHE A 392 -14.27 -10.99 29.75
CA PHE A 392 -15.27 -10.26 28.98
C PHE A 392 -16.55 -11.10 28.85
N LYS A 393 -17.72 -10.44 28.99
CA LYS A 393 -19.00 -11.05 28.62
C LYS A 393 -18.99 -11.40 27.11
N ALA A 394 -19.71 -12.45 26.72
CA ALA A 394 -19.69 -13.01 25.36
C ALA A 394 -19.99 -11.98 24.24
N GLN A 395 -20.82 -10.97 24.52
CA GLN A 395 -21.12 -9.91 23.56
C GLN A 395 -19.97 -8.89 23.35
N TYR A 396 -18.93 -8.89 24.21
CA TYR A 396 -17.80 -7.97 24.19
C TYR A 396 -16.45 -8.69 24.12
N ASN A 397 -16.43 -10.00 23.83
CA ASN A 397 -15.22 -10.82 23.91
C ASN A 397 -14.29 -10.68 22.68
N THR A 398 -14.58 -9.78 21.74
CA THR A 398 -13.71 -9.42 20.61
C THR A 398 -13.70 -7.93 20.35
N GLN A 399 -12.62 -7.40 19.77
CA GLN A 399 -12.50 -5.97 19.48
C GLN A 399 -13.60 -5.47 18.53
N LYS A 400 -13.94 -6.23 17.46
CA LYS A 400 -15.03 -5.85 16.55
C LYS A 400 -16.41 -5.80 17.22
N LYS A 401 -16.68 -6.68 18.18
CA LYS A 401 -17.95 -6.62 18.94
C LYS A 401 -18.01 -5.39 19.85
N ILE A 402 -16.89 -5.00 20.44
CA ILE A 402 -16.77 -3.77 21.22
C ILE A 402 -16.94 -2.55 20.30
N GLU A 403 -16.23 -2.49 19.19
CA GLU A 403 -16.30 -1.39 18.21
C GLU A 403 -17.73 -1.14 17.72
N ALA A 404 -18.48 -2.21 17.45
CA ALA A 404 -19.87 -2.12 16.98
C ALA A 404 -20.86 -1.58 18.03
N GLN A 405 -20.52 -1.64 19.33
CA GLN A 405 -21.46 -1.35 20.42
C GLN A 405 -21.02 -0.17 21.31
N VAL A 406 -19.74 0.21 21.27
CA VAL A 406 -19.15 1.25 22.12
C VAL A 406 -18.72 2.44 21.27
N SER A 407 -19.49 3.52 21.33
CA SER A 407 -19.20 4.76 20.58
C SER A 407 -18.12 5.62 21.22
N ASP A 408 -17.98 5.58 22.56
CA ASP A 408 -16.95 6.32 23.29
C ASP A 408 -15.57 5.75 22.96
N GLU A 409 -14.75 6.53 22.28
CA GLU A 409 -13.42 6.13 21.81
C GLU A 409 -12.45 5.85 22.97
N SER A 410 -12.49 6.64 24.04
CA SER A 410 -11.63 6.46 25.19
C SER A 410 -11.95 5.15 25.92
N LEU A 411 -13.23 4.87 26.15
CA LEU A 411 -13.67 3.60 26.74
C LEU A 411 -13.32 2.42 25.84
N ARG A 412 -13.57 2.53 24.54
CA ARG A 412 -13.24 1.50 23.55
C ARG A 412 -11.73 1.16 23.56
N ASN A 413 -10.88 2.18 23.63
CA ASN A 413 -9.42 2.00 23.68
C ASN A 413 -8.97 1.28 24.96
N ILE A 414 -9.59 1.56 26.09
CA ILE A 414 -9.32 0.85 27.36
C ILE A 414 -9.74 -0.63 27.24
N LEU A 415 -10.93 -0.90 26.70
CA LEU A 415 -11.41 -2.27 26.50
C LEU A 415 -10.51 -3.07 25.54
N PHE A 416 -10.02 -2.46 24.46
CA PHE A 416 -9.06 -3.09 23.58
C PHE A 416 -7.75 -3.41 24.30
N THR A 417 -7.24 -2.49 25.13
CA THR A 417 -6.02 -2.70 25.91
C THR A 417 -6.18 -3.85 26.91
N LEU A 418 -7.36 -3.99 27.52
CA LEU A 418 -7.67 -5.13 28.41
C LEU A 418 -7.67 -6.47 27.64
N GLN A 419 -8.17 -6.51 26.38
CA GLN A 419 -8.12 -7.71 25.54
C GLN A 419 -6.71 -8.04 25.07
N GLU A 420 -5.89 -7.02 24.86
CA GLU A 420 -4.50 -7.14 24.41
C GLU A 420 -3.51 -7.49 25.54
N ASN A 421 -3.98 -7.57 26.79
CA ASN A 421 -3.16 -7.87 27.95
C ASN A 421 -2.87 -9.37 28.11
N VAL A 422 -2.20 -9.94 27.09
CA VAL A 422 -1.79 -11.34 26.99
C VAL A 422 -0.28 -11.44 26.77
N LEU A 423 0.34 -12.59 27.05
CA LEU A 423 1.77 -12.82 26.83
C LEU A 423 2.04 -13.66 25.58
N PHE A 424 1.18 -14.63 25.30
CA PHE A 424 1.24 -15.48 24.12
C PHE A 424 -0.09 -15.49 23.39
N LEU A 425 -0.02 -15.83 22.12
CA LEU A 425 -1.17 -16.09 21.24
C LEU A 425 -1.13 -17.58 20.88
N ALA A 426 -2.28 -18.26 20.91
CA ALA A 426 -2.38 -19.62 20.37
C ALA A 426 -2.30 -19.57 18.84
N ASP A 427 -1.61 -20.53 18.24
CA ASP A 427 -1.58 -20.66 16.78
C ASP A 427 -2.99 -20.97 16.25
N HIS A 428 -3.39 -20.25 15.21
CA HIS A 428 -4.75 -20.34 14.67
C HIS A 428 -5.00 -21.61 13.85
N ARG A 429 -3.93 -22.26 13.35
CA ARG A 429 -4.01 -23.43 12.45
C ARG A 429 -3.56 -24.71 13.11
N THR A 430 -2.63 -24.62 14.07
CA THR A 430 -1.99 -25.76 14.70
C THR A 430 -2.18 -25.72 16.20
N PRO A 431 -3.19 -26.43 16.75
CA PRO A 431 -3.40 -26.51 18.20
C PRO A 431 -2.15 -26.97 18.95
N GLY A 432 -1.88 -26.36 20.09
CA GLY A 432 -0.71 -26.69 20.93
C GLY A 432 0.57 -25.96 20.55
N LEU A 433 0.54 -25.08 19.56
CA LEU A 433 1.61 -24.12 19.27
C LEU A 433 1.23 -22.72 19.76
N TYR A 434 2.25 -21.99 20.18
CA TYR A 434 2.09 -20.64 20.76
C TYR A 434 3.09 -19.67 20.14
N HIS A 435 2.70 -18.40 20.07
CA HIS A 435 3.52 -17.28 19.59
C HIS A 435 3.59 -16.22 20.66
N PRO A 436 4.76 -15.66 21.02
CA PRO A 436 4.80 -14.52 21.93
C PRO A 436 4.07 -13.33 21.32
N ARG A 437 3.23 -12.66 22.10
CA ARG A 437 2.60 -11.42 21.67
C ARG A 437 3.70 -10.36 21.51
N ILE A 438 3.70 -9.66 20.39
CA ILE A 438 4.67 -8.59 20.15
C ILE A 438 4.55 -7.51 21.25
N LYS A 439 5.67 -6.98 21.74
CA LYS A 439 5.70 -5.99 22.83
C LYS A 439 4.95 -6.44 24.10
N PHE A 440 4.91 -7.72 24.41
CA PHE A 440 4.26 -8.17 25.66
C PHE A 440 4.89 -7.57 26.92
N MET A 441 6.14 -7.12 26.86
CA MET A 441 6.82 -6.46 27.96
C MET A 441 6.09 -5.20 28.44
N ASP A 442 5.32 -4.55 27.56
CA ASP A 442 4.54 -3.35 27.87
C ASP A 442 3.21 -3.67 28.59
N THR A 443 2.88 -4.96 28.77
CA THR A 443 1.60 -5.39 29.37
C THR A 443 1.65 -5.40 30.90
N LEU A 444 0.51 -5.16 31.51
CA LEU A 444 0.32 -5.35 32.95
C LEU A 444 0.45 -6.83 33.34
N SER A 445 0.12 -7.74 32.43
CA SER A 445 0.35 -9.17 32.57
C SER A 445 1.82 -9.50 32.77
N PHE A 446 2.73 -8.90 32.02
CA PHE A 446 4.17 -9.08 32.20
C PHE A 446 4.67 -8.45 33.50
N ARG A 447 4.17 -7.28 33.87
CA ARG A 447 4.55 -6.57 35.08
C ARG A 447 4.23 -7.35 36.37
N GLU A 448 3.18 -8.16 36.34
CA GLU A 448 2.72 -8.99 37.48
C GLU A 448 3.74 -10.06 37.92
N PHE A 449 4.64 -10.51 37.04
CA PHE A 449 5.67 -11.48 37.43
C PHE A 449 6.61 -10.88 38.48
N GLY A 450 6.64 -11.51 39.66
CA GLY A 450 7.58 -11.13 40.73
C GLY A 450 8.97 -11.77 40.59
N ASP A 451 9.12 -12.74 39.70
CA ASP A 451 10.37 -13.45 39.45
C ASP A 451 11.13 -12.81 38.30
N GLU A 452 12.20 -12.09 38.62
CA GLU A 452 13.03 -11.40 37.62
C GLU A 452 13.73 -12.35 36.65
N GLN A 453 14.07 -13.60 37.07
CA GLN A 453 14.67 -14.58 36.17
C GLN A 453 13.67 -15.01 35.10
N VAL A 454 12.41 -15.24 35.46
CA VAL A 454 11.36 -15.57 34.48
C VAL A 454 11.10 -14.41 33.53
N LYS A 455 11.13 -13.18 34.01
CA LYS A 455 11.05 -11.99 33.11
C LYS A 455 12.19 -11.96 32.10
N GLN A 456 13.43 -12.22 32.54
CA GLN A 456 14.59 -12.27 31.65
C GLN A 456 14.45 -13.42 30.62
N ASN A 457 13.98 -14.58 31.06
CA ASN A 457 13.73 -15.72 30.18
C ASN A 457 12.64 -15.41 29.12
N LEU A 458 11.55 -14.75 29.52
CA LEU A 458 10.50 -14.28 28.59
C LEU A 458 11.06 -13.27 27.58
N MET A 459 11.88 -12.33 28.01
CA MET A 459 12.53 -11.35 27.11
C MET A 459 13.50 -12.06 26.15
N GLY A 460 14.27 -13.04 26.63
CA GLY A 460 15.14 -13.88 25.80
C GLY A 460 14.36 -14.63 24.72
N LEU A 461 13.27 -15.27 25.11
CA LEU A 461 12.36 -15.96 24.17
C LEU A 461 11.81 -14.98 23.11
N HIS A 462 11.35 -13.80 23.55
CA HIS A 462 10.82 -12.78 22.63
C HIS A 462 11.87 -12.36 21.61
N ASN A 463 13.08 -12.08 22.06
CA ASN A 463 14.16 -11.64 21.16
C ASN A 463 14.56 -12.74 20.18
N ASP A 464 14.72 -13.97 20.64
CA ASP A 464 14.98 -15.09 19.75
C ASP A 464 13.85 -15.26 18.73
N TYR A 465 12.61 -15.27 19.19
CA TYR A 465 11.43 -15.48 18.33
C TYR A 465 11.33 -14.43 17.21
N PHE A 466 11.45 -13.14 17.54
CA PHE A 466 11.22 -12.07 16.56
C PHE A 466 12.42 -11.72 15.67
N TYR A 467 13.66 -12.01 16.13
CA TYR A 467 14.87 -11.52 15.44
C TYR A 467 15.81 -12.63 14.96
N THR A 468 15.67 -13.87 15.43
CA THR A 468 16.64 -14.96 15.11
C THR A 468 16.00 -16.21 14.57
N ARG A 469 15.03 -16.77 15.30
CA ARG A 469 14.45 -18.10 15.10
C ARG A 469 14.00 -18.41 13.67
N HIS A 470 13.50 -17.41 12.97
CA HIS A 470 12.85 -17.59 11.67
C HIS A 470 13.74 -17.27 10.46
N ASN A 471 14.97 -16.79 10.66
CA ASN A 471 15.75 -16.23 9.55
C ASN A 471 15.90 -17.21 8.37
N GLU A 472 16.37 -18.42 8.59
CA GLU A 472 16.52 -19.40 7.49
C GLU A 472 15.16 -19.87 6.95
N PHE A 473 14.17 -20.06 7.82
CA PHE A 473 12.82 -20.46 7.42
C PHE A 473 12.17 -19.43 6.50
N TRP A 474 12.21 -18.15 6.83
CA TRP A 474 11.64 -17.08 5.99
C TRP A 474 12.41 -16.91 4.69
N LYS A 475 13.73 -17.08 4.71
CA LYS A 475 14.56 -17.09 3.51
C LYS A 475 14.13 -18.20 2.53
N GLU A 476 13.94 -19.42 3.01
CA GLU A 476 13.42 -20.53 2.21
C GLU A 476 12.04 -20.20 1.62
N LYS A 477 11.13 -19.64 2.43
CA LYS A 477 9.80 -19.25 1.99
C LYS A 477 9.82 -18.16 0.91
N ALA A 478 10.75 -17.24 0.98
CA ALA A 478 10.94 -16.23 -0.06
C ALA A 478 11.46 -16.86 -1.37
N TYR A 479 12.45 -17.74 -1.29
CA TYR A 479 12.99 -18.43 -2.47
C TYR A 479 12.00 -19.40 -3.14
N GLN A 480 11.00 -19.90 -2.43
CA GLN A 480 9.91 -20.68 -3.04
C GLN A 480 9.02 -19.84 -3.96
N LYS A 481 8.87 -18.53 -3.72
CA LYS A 481 7.91 -17.64 -4.38
C LYS A 481 8.56 -16.63 -5.32
N LEU A 482 9.48 -15.83 -4.80
CA LEU A 482 10.02 -14.65 -5.50
C LEU A 482 10.68 -14.96 -6.85
N PRO A 483 11.48 -16.05 -7.02
CA PRO A 483 12.08 -16.36 -8.32
C PRO A 483 11.03 -16.64 -9.40
N VAL A 484 9.98 -17.39 -9.06
CA VAL A 484 8.90 -17.74 -10.01
C VAL A 484 8.12 -16.49 -10.41
N ILE A 485 7.77 -15.66 -9.44
CA ILE A 485 6.99 -14.44 -9.64
C ILE A 485 7.81 -13.42 -10.43
N LYS A 486 9.06 -13.16 -10.04
CA LYS A 486 9.93 -12.22 -10.74
C LYS A 486 10.17 -12.62 -12.19
N ASN A 487 10.39 -13.91 -12.45
CA ASN A 487 10.70 -14.41 -13.80
C ASN A 487 9.47 -14.48 -14.73
N ALA A 488 8.27 -14.16 -14.23
CA ALA A 488 7.06 -14.07 -15.05
C ALA A 488 7.06 -12.83 -15.99
N THR A 489 7.97 -11.91 -15.80
CA THR A 489 8.06 -10.65 -16.53
C THR A 489 9.50 -10.21 -16.69
N ASP A 490 9.78 -9.38 -17.70
CA ASP A 490 11.06 -8.70 -17.94
C ASP A 490 11.11 -7.29 -17.32
N MET A 491 10.05 -6.85 -16.61
CA MET A 491 10.07 -5.57 -15.88
C MET A 491 11.15 -5.57 -14.79
N LEU A 492 11.78 -4.42 -14.58
CA LEU A 492 12.72 -4.22 -13.46
C LEU A 492 11.97 -4.30 -12.12
N ALA A 493 12.40 -5.23 -11.27
CA ALA A 493 11.78 -5.46 -9.96
C ALA A 493 12.37 -4.56 -8.88
N CYS A 494 11.53 -3.84 -8.15
CA CYS A 494 11.88 -3.08 -6.95
C CYS A 494 11.00 -3.58 -5.80
N GLY A 495 11.53 -3.68 -4.58
CA GLY A 495 10.78 -4.06 -3.40
C GLY A 495 10.71 -2.90 -2.42
N GLU A 496 9.55 -2.72 -1.78
CA GLU A 496 9.42 -1.87 -0.62
C GLU A 496 9.71 -2.72 0.62
N ASP A 497 10.88 -2.48 1.23
CA ASP A 497 11.42 -3.22 2.36
C ASP A 497 11.62 -2.30 3.59
N LEU A 498 10.58 -1.54 3.94
CA LEU A 498 10.55 -0.68 5.13
C LEU A 498 9.92 -1.40 6.33
N GLY A 499 10.21 -0.91 7.53
CA GLY A 499 9.68 -1.42 8.81
C GLY A 499 10.60 -2.44 9.48
N MET A 500 10.01 -3.49 10.08
CA MET A 500 10.76 -4.55 10.77
C MET A 500 11.32 -5.56 9.75
N VAL A 501 12.51 -5.28 9.23
CA VAL A 501 13.16 -6.05 8.15
C VAL A 501 14.03 -7.17 8.74
N PRO A 502 13.78 -8.47 8.42
CA PRO A 502 14.68 -9.57 8.81
C PRO A 502 16.05 -9.44 8.14
N ASP A 503 17.11 -9.89 8.83
CA ASP A 503 18.49 -9.78 8.38
C ASP A 503 18.78 -10.44 7.03
N ASN A 504 18.00 -11.45 6.65
CA ASN A 504 18.16 -12.20 5.40
C ASN A 504 17.54 -11.50 4.17
N VAL A 505 16.68 -10.50 4.35
CA VAL A 505 15.97 -9.82 3.24
C VAL A 505 16.93 -9.13 2.28
N PRO A 506 17.92 -8.34 2.74
CA PRO A 506 18.87 -7.70 1.85
C PRO A 506 19.61 -8.68 0.94
N ASP A 507 20.07 -9.83 1.49
CA ASP A 507 20.79 -10.86 0.74
C ASP A 507 19.90 -11.52 -0.32
N VAL A 508 18.66 -11.86 0.02
CA VAL A 508 17.72 -12.46 -0.92
C VAL A 508 17.41 -11.49 -2.06
N MET A 509 17.13 -10.22 -1.74
CA MET A 509 16.86 -9.21 -2.77
C MET A 509 18.06 -9.00 -3.68
N TRP A 510 19.27 -8.94 -3.12
CA TRP A 510 20.51 -8.83 -3.89
C TRP A 510 20.69 -10.02 -4.86
N HIS A 511 20.58 -11.26 -4.37
CA HIS A 511 20.73 -12.45 -5.21
C HIS A 511 19.67 -12.54 -6.32
N LEU A 512 18.46 -12.07 -6.04
CA LEU A 512 17.36 -12.04 -7.02
C LEU A 512 17.38 -10.79 -7.90
N GLN A 513 18.35 -9.88 -7.73
CA GLN A 513 18.42 -8.61 -8.46
C GLN A 513 17.09 -7.80 -8.32
N ILE A 514 16.57 -7.71 -7.11
CA ILE A 514 15.42 -6.88 -6.74
C ILE A 514 15.98 -5.63 -6.06
N LEU A 515 15.66 -4.45 -6.57
CA LEU A 515 16.15 -3.20 -6.01
C LEU A 515 15.46 -2.92 -4.66
N ARG A 516 16.26 -2.57 -3.65
CA ARG A 516 15.77 -2.17 -2.32
C ARG A 516 15.36 -0.70 -2.32
N LEU A 517 14.40 -0.32 -1.44
CA LEU A 517 14.05 1.07 -1.20
C LEU A 517 14.91 1.65 -0.08
N MET A 518 15.57 2.78 -0.34
CA MET A 518 16.39 3.50 0.62
C MET A 518 15.92 4.95 0.75
N ILE A 519 15.31 5.27 1.88
CA ILE A 519 14.96 6.64 2.27
C ILE A 519 15.99 7.10 3.29
N GLU A 520 16.70 8.21 3.01
CA GLU A 520 17.84 8.66 3.83
C GLU A 520 17.47 8.81 5.30
N ARG A 521 16.35 9.43 5.60
CA ARG A 521 15.87 9.71 6.97
C ARG A 521 15.20 8.52 7.69
N MET A 522 15.16 7.35 7.06
CA MET A 522 14.60 6.12 7.61
C MET A 522 15.69 5.03 7.64
N PRO A 523 16.65 5.12 8.58
CA PRO A 523 17.74 4.17 8.63
C PRO A 523 17.22 2.77 8.97
N SER A 524 17.77 1.76 8.29
CA SER A 524 17.50 0.35 8.57
C SER A 524 18.20 -0.13 9.86
N ASP A 525 19.19 0.60 10.32
CA ASP A 525 19.94 0.35 11.57
C ASP A 525 19.71 1.50 12.55
N SER A 526 19.15 1.20 13.71
CA SER A 526 18.88 2.17 14.78
C SER A 526 20.15 2.81 15.39
N ALA A 527 21.33 2.27 15.12
CA ALA A 527 22.59 2.86 15.53
C ALA A 527 22.93 4.14 14.75
N HIS A 528 22.29 4.36 13.60
CA HIS A 528 22.52 5.52 12.74
C HIS A 528 21.31 6.45 12.73
N ALA A 529 21.57 7.76 12.66
CA ALA A 529 20.51 8.76 12.56
C ALA A 529 19.87 8.81 11.17
N VAL A 530 20.65 8.49 10.13
CA VAL A 530 20.24 8.46 8.72
C VAL A 530 20.95 7.32 7.99
N ASN A 531 20.39 6.88 6.87
CA ASN A 531 21.10 6.03 5.92
C ASN A 531 22.21 6.82 5.24
N ASN A 532 23.42 6.27 5.16
CA ASN A 532 24.49 6.90 4.43
C ASN A 532 24.35 6.67 2.92
N LEU A 533 24.06 7.73 2.18
CA LEU A 533 23.85 7.67 0.71
C LEU A 533 25.13 7.31 -0.06
N ASP A 534 26.32 7.57 0.51
CA ASP A 534 27.60 7.20 -0.13
C ASP A 534 27.81 5.67 -0.16
N TRP A 535 27.05 4.93 0.65
CA TRP A 535 27.08 3.47 0.72
C TRP A 535 25.81 2.84 0.12
N ALA A 536 25.01 3.61 -0.59
CA ALA A 536 23.83 3.07 -1.25
C ALA A 536 24.26 2.00 -2.28
N PRO A 537 23.73 0.76 -2.17
CA PRO A 537 24.05 -0.28 -3.14
C PRO A 537 23.55 0.10 -4.53
N TYR A 538 24.23 -0.33 -5.58
CA TYR A 538 23.76 -0.11 -6.96
C TYR A 538 22.32 -0.63 -7.17
N LEU A 539 22.02 -1.84 -6.68
CA LEU A 539 20.67 -2.41 -6.75
C LEU A 539 19.76 -1.78 -5.70
N SER A 540 19.54 -0.48 -5.79
CA SER A 540 18.62 0.26 -4.92
C SER A 540 17.91 1.41 -5.63
N VAL A 541 16.84 1.84 -4.99
CA VAL A 541 16.07 3.06 -5.27
C VAL A 541 16.29 4.00 -4.11
N VAL A 542 16.89 5.16 -4.33
CA VAL A 542 16.96 6.22 -3.32
C VAL A 542 15.83 7.22 -3.51
N SER A 543 15.27 7.68 -2.40
CA SER A 543 14.22 8.68 -2.38
C SER A 543 14.30 9.54 -1.12
N THR A 544 13.86 10.79 -1.23
CA THR A 544 13.77 11.71 -0.09
C THR A 544 12.60 11.37 0.83
N SER A 545 11.50 10.90 0.24
CA SER A 545 10.26 10.53 0.94
C SER A 545 9.45 9.53 0.09
N SER A 546 8.33 9.07 0.61
CA SER A 546 7.32 8.31 -0.11
C SER A 546 5.95 8.94 0.09
N HIS A 547 4.94 8.43 -0.60
CA HIS A 547 3.55 8.84 -0.39
C HIS A 547 3.03 8.56 1.04
N ASP A 548 3.68 7.63 1.77
CA ASP A 548 3.32 7.25 3.15
C ASP A 548 4.02 8.09 4.22
N THR A 549 4.98 8.91 3.82
CA THR A 549 5.75 9.73 4.76
C THR A 549 5.46 11.22 4.55
N SER A 550 5.86 12.06 5.50
CA SER A 550 5.87 13.50 5.32
C SER A 550 6.75 13.90 4.12
N THR A 551 6.43 15.01 3.45
CA THR A 551 7.32 15.61 2.44
C THR A 551 8.60 16.15 3.08
N LEU A 552 9.62 16.51 2.30
CA LEU A 552 10.85 17.15 2.81
C LEU A 552 10.53 18.39 3.65
N ARG A 553 9.58 19.21 3.20
CA ARG A 553 9.20 20.45 3.89
C ARG A 553 8.54 20.20 5.23
N GLN A 554 7.65 19.20 5.30
CA GLN A 554 7.00 18.79 6.54
C GLN A 554 8.02 18.18 7.51
N TRP A 555 8.82 17.21 7.04
CA TRP A 555 9.84 16.54 7.83
C TRP A 555 10.82 17.51 8.48
N TRP A 556 11.22 18.56 7.77
CA TRP A 556 12.15 19.56 8.33
C TRP A 556 11.65 20.22 9.61
N LYS A 557 10.34 20.27 9.81
CA LYS A 557 9.68 20.87 10.97
C LYS A 557 9.33 19.90 12.09
N GLU A 558 9.39 18.58 11.84
CA GLU A 558 8.93 17.56 12.80
C GLU A 558 9.79 17.52 14.08
N ASP A 559 11.10 17.61 13.94
CA ASP A 559 12.05 17.59 15.05
C ASP A 559 13.20 18.57 14.80
N ALA A 560 13.13 19.73 15.44
CA ALA A 560 14.15 20.78 15.30
C ALA A 560 15.54 20.33 15.81
N GLY A 561 15.59 19.42 16.81
CA GLY A 561 16.85 18.88 17.30
C GLY A 561 17.49 17.93 16.31
N PHE A 562 16.67 17.09 15.63
CA PHE A 562 17.15 16.22 14.56
C PHE A 562 17.63 17.05 13.36
N THR A 563 16.84 18.01 12.88
CA THR A 563 17.18 18.82 11.71
C THR A 563 18.44 19.69 11.96
N GLN A 564 18.66 20.16 13.18
CA GLN A 564 19.91 20.84 13.51
C GLN A 564 21.12 19.92 13.40
N ARG A 565 21.02 18.66 13.87
CA ARG A 565 22.10 17.67 13.71
C ARG A 565 22.28 17.30 12.24
N TYR A 566 21.21 17.06 11.51
CA TYR A 566 21.26 16.78 10.06
C TYR A 566 21.98 17.91 9.30
N TYR A 567 21.63 19.17 9.60
CA TYR A 567 22.25 20.35 9.01
C TYR A 567 23.76 20.42 9.26
N ASN A 568 24.21 20.14 10.49
CA ASN A 568 25.63 20.22 10.84
C ASN A 568 26.41 18.96 10.45
N ASP A 569 25.91 17.76 10.78
CA ASP A 569 26.68 16.52 10.73
C ASP A 569 26.54 15.80 9.37
N VAL A 570 25.41 15.96 8.69
CA VAL A 570 25.12 15.29 7.42
C VAL A 570 25.37 16.21 6.24
N MET A 571 24.89 17.45 6.28
CA MET A 571 25.12 18.45 5.22
C MET A 571 26.46 19.17 5.38
N HIS A 572 27.11 19.07 6.55
CA HIS A 572 28.35 19.79 6.91
C HIS A 572 28.20 21.31 6.81
N TRP A 573 27.01 21.83 7.07
CA TRP A 573 26.72 23.25 7.10
C TRP A 573 26.80 23.77 8.55
N TRP A 574 27.35 24.98 8.73
CA TRP A 574 27.62 25.55 10.06
C TRP A 574 26.57 26.59 10.45
N GLY A 575 26.29 26.67 11.74
CA GLY A 575 25.35 27.61 12.32
C GLY A 575 24.02 26.98 12.70
N SER A 576 23.01 27.81 12.89
CA SER A 576 21.65 27.37 13.23
C SER A 576 20.89 26.97 11.97
N ALA A 577 20.30 25.78 11.98
CA ALA A 577 19.40 25.35 10.91
C ALA A 577 18.18 26.29 10.84
N PRO A 578 17.75 26.69 9.64
CA PRO A 578 16.48 27.42 9.49
C PRO A 578 15.30 26.63 10.02
N GLY A 579 14.30 27.31 10.62
CA GLY A 579 13.09 26.66 11.15
C GLY A 579 12.12 26.17 10.07
N TYR A 580 12.48 26.29 8.80
CA TYR A 580 11.71 25.83 7.63
C TYR A 580 12.67 25.39 6.52
N MET A 581 12.21 24.53 5.63
CA MET A 581 12.97 24.08 4.47
C MET A 581 13.18 25.23 3.49
N THR A 582 14.44 25.63 3.25
CA THR A 582 14.77 26.59 2.19
C THR A 582 15.02 25.85 0.85
N GLN A 583 14.96 26.59 -0.25
CA GLN A 583 15.24 26.04 -1.57
C GLN A 583 16.68 25.47 -1.66
N GLU A 584 17.64 26.11 -0.99
CA GLU A 584 19.02 25.66 -0.95
C GLU A 584 19.17 24.34 -0.21
N ILE A 585 18.50 24.19 0.96
CA ILE A 585 18.49 22.94 1.75
C ILE A 585 17.86 21.83 0.94
N ALA A 586 16.70 22.05 0.34
CA ALA A 586 16.02 21.06 -0.51
C ALA A 586 16.89 20.66 -1.71
N THR A 587 17.56 21.65 -2.34
CA THR A 587 18.47 21.40 -3.46
C THR A 587 19.65 20.54 -3.07
N GLU A 588 20.27 20.81 -1.94
CA GLU A 588 21.41 20.02 -1.42
C GLU A 588 21.00 18.58 -1.10
N ILE A 589 19.87 18.40 -0.42
CA ILE A 589 19.36 17.06 -0.09
C ILE A 589 19.13 16.24 -1.36
N ILE A 590 18.44 16.80 -2.35
CA ILE A 590 18.15 16.12 -3.62
C ILE A 590 19.45 15.84 -4.40
N GLN A 591 20.39 16.79 -4.44
CA GLN A 591 21.67 16.61 -5.09
C GLN A 591 22.48 15.45 -4.47
N ARG A 592 22.47 15.32 -3.14
CA ARG A 592 23.11 14.20 -2.43
C ARG A 592 22.53 12.84 -2.85
N HIS A 593 21.20 12.73 -2.94
CA HIS A 593 20.55 11.51 -3.44
C HIS A 593 20.93 11.22 -4.90
N MET A 594 20.97 12.24 -5.75
CA MET A 594 21.35 12.09 -7.15
C MET A 594 22.84 11.69 -7.32
N ASN A 595 23.71 12.05 -6.39
CA ASN A 595 25.13 11.68 -6.39
C ASN A 595 25.38 10.25 -5.91
N SER A 596 24.40 9.58 -5.31
CA SER A 596 24.53 8.21 -4.80
C SER A 596 24.78 7.18 -5.92
N ASP A 597 25.30 6.01 -5.53
CA ASP A 597 25.53 4.87 -6.43
C ASP A 597 24.26 4.03 -6.73
N ALA A 598 23.11 4.42 -6.19
CA ALA A 598 21.85 3.75 -6.45
C ALA A 598 21.47 3.81 -7.95
N MET A 599 21.00 2.70 -8.51
CA MET A 599 20.54 2.63 -9.90
C MET A 599 19.44 3.64 -10.19
N LEU A 600 18.45 3.75 -9.29
CA LEU A 600 17.32 4.68 -9.42
C LEU A 600 17.36 5.76 -8.33
N ALA A 601 17.17 7.02 -8.73
CA ALA A 601 16.86 8.13 -7.82
C ALA A 601 15.48 8.67 -8.18
N ILE A 602 14.47 8.42 -7.34
CA ILE A 602 13.08 8.76 -7.63
C ILE A 602 12.56 9.66 -6.51
N PHE A 603 12.02 10.80 -6.86
CA PHE A 603 11.58 11.82 -5.92
C PHE A 603 10.09 12.11 -6.05
N PRO A 604 9.32 12.25 -4.96
CA PRO A 604 8.01 12.84 -5.04
C PRO A 604 8.04 14.22 -5.70
N LEU A 605 7.03 14.54 -6.51
CA LEU A 605 6.97 15.84 -7.18
C LEU A 605 7.01 17.00 -6.18
N GLN A 606 6.38 16.87 -5.02
CA GLN A 606 6.37 17.86 -3.95
C GLN A 606 7.78 18.22 -3.46
N ASP A 607 8.64 17.18 -3.33
CA ASP A 607 10.02 17.36 -2.87
C ASP A 607 10.87 18.04 -3.96
N LEU A 608 10.62 17.74 -5.25
CA LEU A 608 11.27 18.46 -6.35
C LEU A 608 10.83 19.93 -6.40
N LEU A 609 9.56 20.21 -6.16
CA LEU A 609 9.04 21.59 -6.10
C LEU A 609 9.59 22.37 -4.90
N ALA A 610 9.97 21.72 -3.81
CA ALA A 610 10.58 22.38 -2.65
C ALA A 610 11.88 23.12 -2.98
N MET A 611 12.55 22.74 -4.07
CA MET A 611 13.74 23.47 -4.57
C MET A 611 13.41 24.80 -5.26
N THR A 612 12.16 25.08 -5.52
CA THR A 612 11.71 26.19 -6.39
C THR A 612 10.78 27.15 -5.65
N SER A 613 10.45 28.28 -6.27
CA SER A 613 9.44 29.20 -5.77
C SER A 613 7.99 28.70 -5.99
N GLN A 614 7.81 27.54 -6.65
CA GLN A 614 6.52 27.01 -7.10
C GLN A 614 5.93 25.96 -6.14
N CYS A 615 6.51 25.76 -4.96
CA CYS A 615 5.92 24.88 -3.93
C CYS A 615 4.63 25.45 -3.36
N LEU A 616 3.77 24.60 -2.80
CA LEU A 616 2.56 25.07 -2.09
C LEU A 616 2.94 26.03 -0.95
N PRO A 617 2.20 27.14 -0.75
CA PRO A 617 2.45 28.03 0.38
C PRO A 617 2.34 27.33 1.73
N ASP A 618 1.36 26.44 1.89
CA ASP A 618 1.13 25.65 3.09
C ASP A 618 1.58 24.19 2.83
N GLU A 619 2.69 23.79 3.44
CA GLU A 619 3.24 22.43 3.32
C GLU A 619 2.35 21.35 3.93
N SER A 620 1.42 21.71 4.83
CA SER A 620 0.49 20.72 5.41
C SER A 620 -0.44 20.09 4.36
N LEU A 621 -0.64 20.77 3.24
CA LEU A 621 -1.47 20.32 2.11
C LEU A 621 -0.71 19.41 1.13
N GLU A 622 0.59 19.18 1.30
CA GLU A 622 1.41 18.37 0.40
C GLU A 622 1.27 16.86 0.66
N ARG A 623 0.74 16.46 1.81
CA ARG A 623 0.67 15.06 2.23
C ARG A 623 -0.30 14.26 1.35
N ILE A 624 0.16 13.10 0.83
CA ILE A 624 -0.67 12.21 0.02
C ILE A 624 -1.41 11.23 0.92
N ASN A 625 -0.70 10.54 1.82
CA ASN A 625 -1.25 9.55 2.75
C ASN A 625 -0.87 9.86 4.19
N GLN A 626 -1.71 9.40 5.11
CA GLN A 626 -1.49 9.37 6.56
C GLN A 626 -1.77 7.95 7.06
N PRO A 627 -0.78 7.03 7.02
CA PRO A 627 -0.97 5.61 7.31
C PRO A 627 -1.52 5.32 8.71
N GLU A 628 -1.30 6.22 9.65
CA GLU A 628 -1.84 6.17 11.01
C GLU A 628 -3.35 6.45 11.08
N ASN A 629 -3.93 7.03 10.04
CA ASN A 629 -5.35 7.36 9.96
C ASN A 629 -6.09 6.35 9.05
N PRO A 630 -6.82 5.37 9.60
CA PRO A 630 -7.53 4.37 8.81
C PRO A 630 -8.70 4.95 7.99
N PHE A 631 -9.09 6.20 8.28
CA PHE A 631 -10.14 6.93 7.56
C PHE A 631 -9.56 8.03 6.69
N HIS A 632 -8.30 7.89 6.25
CA HIS A 632 -7.67 8.88 5.38
C HIS A 632 -8.38 8.93 4.01
N TYR A 633 -8.75 10.13 3.58
CA TYR A 633 -9.33 10.38 2.27
C TYR A 633 -8.22 10.74 1.27
N TRP A 634 -7.93 9.87 0.30
CA TRP A 634 -6.90 10.04 -0.72
C TRP A 634 -7.37 11.00 -1.81
N ARG A 635 -7.33 12.30 -1.53
CA ARG A 635 -7.84 13.35 -2.41
C ARG A 635 -6.82 14.42 -2.78
N PHE A 636 -5.52 14.12 -2.53
CA PHE A 636 -4.45 15.03 -2.91
C PHE A 636 -4.51 15.32 -4.40
N ARG A 637 -4.42 16.59 -4.78
CA ARG A 637 -4.39 17.05 -6.15
C ARG A 637 -3.26 18.05 -6.32
N ASN A 638 -2.41 17.88 -7.34
CA ASN A 638 -1.34 18.81 -7.60
C ASN A 638 -1.90 20.22 -7.88
N HIS A 639 -1.32 21.24 -7.28
CA HIS A 639 -1.76 22.62 -7.46
C HIS A 639 -1.35 23.20 -8.82
N LEU A 640 -0.24 22.69 -9.40
CA LEU A 640 0.19 23.04 -10.75
C LEU A 640 -0.40 22.06 -11.77
N SER A 641 -0.87 22.58 -12.89
CA SER A 641 -1.24 21.73 -14.02
C SER A 641 0.01 21.22 -14.75
N ASN A 642 -0.15 20.13 -15.51
CA ASN A 642 0.92 19.59 -16.34
C ASN A 642 1.47 20.64 -17.32
N GLU A 643 0.59 21.49 -17.88
CA GLU A 643 0.98 22.58 -18.76
C GLU A 643 1.80 23.64 -18.00
N ALA A 644 1.45 23.95 -16.75
CA ALA A 644 2.20 24.87 -15.93
C ALA A 644 3.57 24.32 -15.53
N LEU A 645 3.66 23.04 -15.18
CA LEU A 645 4.92 22.35 -14.91
C LEU A 645 5.84 22.39 -16.15
N LEU A 646 5.30 22.03 -17.31
CA LEU A 646 6.03 22.01 -18.57
C LEU A 646 6.49 23.40 -19.01
N ALA A 647 5.68 24.45 -18.75
CA ALA A 647 6.00 25.83 -19.10
C ALA A 647 7.00 26.50 -18.14
N SER A 648 7.18 25.96 -16.93
CA SER A 648 8.07 26.55 -15.93
C SER A 648 9.53 26.23 -16.21
N ASP A 649 10.27 27.19 -16.74
CA ASP A 649 11.72 27.05 -16.92
C ASP A 649 12.47 26.97 -15.58
N GLU A 650 11.94 27.60 -14.52
CA GLU A 650 12.51 27.49 -13.17
C GLU A 650 12.56 26.02 -12.72
N ILE A 651 11.43 25.30 -12.82
CA ILE A 651 11.33 23.89 -12.40
C ILE A 651 12.18 22.99 -13.30
N THR A 652 11.92 23.07 -14.63
CA THR A 652 12.54 22.14 -15.60
C THR A 652 14.04 22.31 -15.68
N SER A 653 14.56 23.55 -15.71
CA SER A 653 16.00 23.80 -15.77
C SER A 653 16.71 23.49 -14.47
N LYS A 654 16.06 23.68 -13.32
CA LYS A 654 16.65 23.33 -12.01
C LYS A 654 16.84 21.83 -11.87
N ILE A 655 15.82 21.04 -12.17
CA ILE A 655 15.90 19.57 -12.12
C ILE A 655 16.94 19.07 -13.13
N LYS A 656 16.84 19.53 -14.38
CA LYS A 656 17.80 19.15 -15.42
C LYS A 656 19.24 19.50 -15.05
N GLY A 657 19.48 20.69 -14.51
CA GLY A 657 20.81 21.13 -14.09
C GLY A 657 21.41 20.24 -13.01
N LEU A 658 20.58 19.75 -12.05
CA LEU A 658 21.04 18.79 -11.04
C LEU A 658 21.41 17.45 -11.68
N ILE A 659 20.60 16.93 -12.60
CA ILE A 659 20.87 15.67 -13.32
C ILE A 659 22.14 15.80 -14.14
N ASP A 660 22.29 16.87 -14.92
CA ASP A 660 23.44 17.12 -15.80
C ASP A 660 24.76 17.21 -15.01
N ASN A 661 24.72 17.59 -13.75
CA ASN A 661 25.89 17.67 -12.87
C ASN A 661 26.25 16.34 -12.19
N THR A 662 25.55 15.26 -12.49
CA THR A 662 25.76 13.94 -11.90
C THR A 662 26.09 12.89 -12.98
N ARG A 663 26.46 11.68 -12.52
CA ARG A 663 26.60 10.50 -13.41
C ARG A 663 25.29 10.02 -14.04
N ARG A 664 24.15 10.60 -13.65
CA ARG A 664 22.81 10.27 -14.17
C ARG A 664 22.48 11.02 -15.45
N HIS A 665 23.42 11.82 -15.94
CA HIS A 665 23.28 12.47 -17.22
C HIS A 665 23.23 11.43 -18.34
N ILE A 666 22.08 11.37 -19.00
CA ILE A 666 21.92 10.56 -20.21
C ILE A 666 22.42 11.42 -21.36
N GLY A 667 23.53 11.02 -21.97
CA GLY A 667 23.98 11.60 -23.21
C GLY A 667 22.95 11.30 -24.32
N ARG A 668 21.98 12.19 -24.50
CA ARG A 668 21.02 12.14 -25.61
C ARG A 668 21.62 12.67 -26.87
#